data_fdfa0f15b3c0b8e3ae257dbf6d55f863
#
_entry.id   fdfa0f15b3c0b8e3ae257dbf6d55f863
#
_cell.length_a   1.000
_cell.length_b   1.000
_cell.length_c   1.000
_cell.angle_alpha   90.00
_cell.angle_beta   90.00
_cell.angle_gamma   90.00
#
_symmetry.space_group_name_H-M   'P 1'
#
loop_
_entity.id
_entity.type
_entity.pdbx_description
1 polymer ?
#
loop_
_entity_poly.entity_id
_entity_poly.type
_entity_poly.pdbx_seq_one_letter_code
_entity_poly.pdbx_strand_id
1 'polypeptide(L)'
;MTDELRRAELCAMTYDSGGYAFDSPEDMIRRAKAAGCTAIAIADIDTVRAFPAAARAAREIGIKVIYGVQLIMADESDVYCVSDWHRVTLLARDEEGLYELYRLMSRAIERGAYHFTYVTRAELSECRAHLLIGSGGVNGEVFEALEDARDEATCAGIAEFYDYIELCPPCGADNTLGAAKVAHINRWVVGLAEKVNKPVVAVGYAEYADCLDTETATAIYYLKNQEMPPIGYDLHLRTTEEMLEAFGSLPPEKAYETVVTNSRKLADMISDNICPFPEEKALPYMEYADGRLESAARHALRKLYGKNPPSLLSERLENELALTRGTPFATTYLIWRHIAQFCQMNGHPTALYGPSVGLRFLSYLLGIHRLNPLPPHYRCPACKHTIFFADTDKFPHEMPPRLCPQCGMEMRADGFSLTEQPRHGVHGSEIYVEVPNAIRKAAIEELSTYLKENGNILLHLSCTHQNPPLGRDRRRLAEYEEKRGKPFSEEERAAILKKYCRRREVQYYQTLFCAMRDEPLYTFGPVTTVNGRTAVGFDFSEWDEASKVYFLTNPDLDRLDALRSKIGIRTEKISFDDHEVLSALAEDFPNPLEAAPSSFREWMELCKRHPQAASFSEDRGRLYRFALQKYQLKWFELHYPEAWASTAAPERRKNG
;
A
#
# COMPACT_ATOMS: atom_id res chain seq x y z
N MET A 1 37.43 -5.32 11.36
CA MET A 1 37.13 -4.36 12.45
C MET A 1 36.98 -5.14 13.75
N THR A 2 37.72 -4.76 14.79
CA THR A 2 37.52 -5.33 16.12
C THR A 2 36.14 -4.91 16.62
N ASP A 3 35.47 -5.74 17.40
CA ASP A 3 34.11 -5.49 17.92
C ASP A 3 34.02 -4.19 18.75
N GLU A 4 35.15 -3.68 19.18
CA GLU A 4 35.32 -2.45 19.95
C GLU A 4 35.05 -1.16 19.19
N LEU A 5 35.19 -1.17 17.82
CA LEU A 5 35.01 0.01 16.97
C LEU A 5 33.63 0.10 16.28
N ARG A 6 32.64 -0.64 16.75
CA ARG A 6 31.31 -0.67 16.11
C ARG A 6 30.35 0.28 16.85
N ARG A 7 29.78 1.24 16.12
CA ARG A 7 28.77 2.19 16.61
C ARG A 7 27.36 1.78 16.23
N ALA A 8 26.35 2.41 16.82
CA ALA A 8 24.99 2.43 16.30
C ALA A 8 24.73 3.77 15.58
N GLU A 9 24.03 3.72 14.43
CA GLU A 9 23.50 4.93 13.79
C GLU A 9 22.11 5.21 14.35
N LEU A 10 21.90 6.37 14.95
CA LEU A 10 20.63 6.68 15.64
C LEU A 10 19.69 7.61 14.86
N CYS A 11 20.08 8.03 13.64
CA CYS A 11 19.20 8.79 12.76
C CYS A 11 19.63 8.63 11.29
N ALA A 12 18.94 7.74 10.58
CA ALA A 12 19.04 7.61 9.14
C ALA A 12 17.66 7.84 8.52
N MET A 13 17.62 8.60 7.46
CA MET A 13 16.39 8.94 6.71
C MET A 13 16.29 8.14 5.43
N THR A 14 15.06 7.95 4.95
CA THR A 14 14.77 7.25 3.70
C THR A 14 14.02 8.17 2.72
N TYR A 15 13.82 7.71 1.50
CA TYR A 15 13.05 8.45 0.49
C TYR A 15 11.62 8.82 0.96
N ASP A 16 11.14 8.23 2.05
CA ASP A 16 9.83 8.56 2.64
C ASP A 16 9.83 9.88 3.41
N SER A 17 10.99 10.44 3.73
CA SER A 17 11.17 11.76 4.39
C SER A 17 10.80 12.97 3.52
N GLY A 18 9.85 12.85 2.59
CA GLY A 18 9.25 13.99 1.90
C GLY A 18 10.21 14.87 1.08
N GLY A 19 11.36 14.35 0.64
CA GLY A 19 12.35 15.07 -0.17
C GLY A 19 13.63 15.44 0.56
N TYR A 20 13.80 14.96 1.77
CA TYR A 20 15.06 15.11 2.51
C TYR A 20 16.07 14.01 2.18
N ALA A 21 15.62 12.79 1.89
CA ALA A 21 16.47 11.65 1.59
C ALA A 21 16.09 10.97 0.26
N PHE A 22 16.94 10.06 -0.25
CA PHE A 22 16.80 9.54 -1.62
C PHE A 22 16.82 8.02 -1.68
N ASP A 23 17.40 7.34 -0.69
CA ASP A 23 17.62 5.90 -0.74
C ASP A 23 16.51 5.14 -0.01
N SER A 24 16.31 3.89 -0.41
CA SER A 24 15.32 3.02 0.21
C SER A 24 15.73 2.62 1.63
N PRO A 25 14.79 2.20 2.48
CA PRO A 25 15.13 1.62 3.77
C PRO A 25 16.13 0.46 3.65
N GLU A 26 15.98 -0.37 2.61
CA GLU A 26 16.88 -1.49 2.33
C GLU A 26 18.30 -1.02 2.00
N ASP A 27 18.46 0.02 1.15
CA ASP A 27 19.76 0.57 0.81
C ASP A 27 20.47 1.14 2.05
N MET A 28 19.75 1.88 2.88
CA MET A 28 20.26 2.44 4.15
C MET A 28 20.71 1.33 5.12
N ILE A 29 19.90 0.30 5.30
CA ILE A 29 20.18 -0.82 6.20
C ILE A 29 21.38 -1.65 5.68
N ARG A 30 21.43 -1.91 4.37
CA ARG A 30 22.58 -2.61 3.74
C ARG A 30 23.87 -1.82 3.94
N ARG A 31 23.83 -0.51 3.74
CA ARG A 31 25.00 0.36 3.96
C ARG A 31 25.43 0.39 5.43
N ALA A 32 24.50 0.49 6.39
CA ALA A 32 24.81 0.45 7.81
C ALA A 32 25.52 -0.85 8.21
N LYS A 33 25.04 -2.00 7.69
CA LYS A 33 25.72 -3.29 7.90
C LYS A 33 27.13 -3.30 7.29
N ALA A 34 27.31 -2.78 6.08
CA ALA A 34 28.61 -2.69 5.42
C ALA A 34 29.55 -1.72 6.14
N ALA A 35 29.03 -0.63 6.69
CA ALA A 35 29.77 0.33 7.52
C ALA A 35 30.13 -0.21 8.91
N GLY A 36 29.69 -1.44 9.25
CA GLY A 36 30.00 -2.10 10.52
C GLY A 36 29.15 -1.62 11.69
N CYS A 37 28.02 -0.96 11.46
CA CYS A 37 27.10 -0.57 12.52
C CYS A 37 26.51 -1.79 13.24
N THR A 38 26.31 -1.67 14.56
CA THR A 38 25.61 -2.68 15.37
C THR A 38 24.09 -2.57 15.23
N ALA A 39 23.59 -1.35 15.04
CA ALA A 39 22.18 -1.04 14.84
C ALA A 39 22.05 0.21 13.95
N ILE A 40 20.86 0.36 13.34
CA ILE A 40 20.47 1.57 12.60
C ILE A 40 19.07 1.99 13.01
N ALA A 41 18.89 3.27 13.35
CA ALA A 41 17.58 3.87 13.51
C ALA A 41 17.10 4.44 12.17
N ILE A 42 15.93 4.00 11.71
CA ILE A 42 15.19 4.64 10.63
C ILE A 42 14.30 5.69 11.30
N ALA A 43 14.64 6.96 11.09
CA ALA A 43 14.01 8.12 11.73
C ALA A 43 13.69 9.19 10.67
N ASP A 44 12.71 8.90 9.84
CA ASP A 44 12.23 9.80 8.79
C ASP A 44 11.58 11.06 9.36
N ILE A 45 11.57 12.14 8.60
CA ILE A 45 10.91 13.39 8.96
C ILE A 45 9.40 13.27 8.71
N ASP A 46 8.60 13.51 9.74
CA ASP A 46 7.14 13.58 9.71
C ASP A 46 6.45 12.32 9.14
N THR A 47 7.12 11.16 9.18
CA THR A 47 6.56 9.90 8.67
C THR A 47 7.23 8.67 9.29
N VAL A 48 6.47 7.58 9.36
CA VAL A 48 6.94 6.25 9.82
C VAL A 48 6.71 5.17 8.74
N ARG A 49 6.46 5.58 7.50
CA ARG A 49 6.09 4.68 6.38
C ARG A 49 7.16 3.67 6.02
N ALA A 50 8.41 3.99 6.26
CA ALA A 50 9.54 3.11 6.01
C ALA A 50 9.59 1.86 6.92
N PHE A 51 8.88 1.84 8.05
CA PHE A 51 9.04 0.81 9.07
C PHE A 51 8.79 -0.62 8.59
N PRO A 52 7.72 -0.94 7.84
CA PRO A 52 7.51 -2.30 7.36
C PRO A 52 8.61 -2.77 6.40
N ALA A 53 9.05 -1.90 5.47
CA ALA A 53 10.14 -2.21 4.55
C ALA A 53 11.48 -2.37 5.30
N ALA A 54 11.74 -1.51 6.28
CA ALA A 54 12.92 -1.60 7.15
C ALA A 54 12.94 -2.93 7.94
N ALA A 55 11.80 -3.37 8.48
CA ALA A 55 11.70 -4.64 9.20
C ALA A 55 12.00 -5.85 8.32
N ARG A 56 11.52 -5.85 7.06
CA ARG A 56 11.85 -6.92 6.10
C ARG A 56 13.35 -6.92 5.79
N ALA A 57 13.89 -5.77 5.43
CA ALA A 57 15.31 -5.63 5.12
C ALA A 57 16.21 -6.03 6.30
N ALA A 58 15.83 -5.67 7.53
CA ALA A 58 16.55 -6.03 8.76
C ALA A 58 16.64 -7.54 8.97
N ARG A 59 15.55 -8.26 8.73
CA ARG A 59 15.49 -9.74 8.84
C ARG A 59 16.41 -10.42 7.81
N GLU A 60 16.41 -9.91 6.57
CA GLU A 60 17.22 -10.45 5.47
C GLU A 60 18.71 -10.15 5.64
N ILE A 61 19.06 -8.93 6.06
CA ILE A 61 20.44 -8.45 6.16
C ILE A 61 21.07 -8.83 7.50
N GLY A 62 20.26 -9.06 8.53
CA GLY A 62 20.72 -9.47 9.86
C GLY A 62 21.38 -8.32 10.63
N ILE A 63 20.68 -7.19 10.80
CA ILE A 63 21.09 -6.06 11.63
C ILE A 63 19.90 -5.58 12.46
N LYS A 64 20.15 -5.09 13.68
CA LYS A 64 19.12 -4.47 14.50
C LYS A 64 18.63 -3.17 13.88
N VAL A 65 17.30 -3.03 13.70
CA VAL A 65 16.66 -1.78 13.31
C VAL A 65 15.94 -1.18 14.51
N ILE A 66 16.12 0.11 14.68
CA ILE A 66 15.46 0.95 15.67
C ILE A 66 14.42 1.80 14.92
N TYR A 67 13.20 1.84 15.43
CA TYR A 67 12.10 2.59 14.82
C TYR A 67 11.98 3.95 15.48
N GLY A 68 12.13 5.00 14.69
CA GLY A 68 12.10 6.37 15.17
C GLY A 68 11.46 7.33 14.18
N VAL A 69 11.21 8.54 14.62
CA VAL A 69 10.67 9.63 13.79
C VAL A 69 11.23 10.96 14.25
N GLN A 70 11.48 11.85 13.33
CA GLN A 70 11.79 13.25 13.61
C GLN A 70 10.52 14.09 13.46
N LEU A 71 10.12 14.78 14.53
CA LEU A 71 8.94 15.64 14.56
C LEU A 71 9.31 17.06 14.98
N ILE A 72 8.45 18.00 14.65
CA ILE A 72 8.48 19.33 15.23
C ILE A 72 7.82 19.25 16.61
N MET A 73 8.49 19.78 17.62
CA MET A 73 7.91 20.06 18.92
C MET A 73 7.55 21.55 18.99
N ALA A 74 6.31 21.84 19.34
CA ALA A 74 5.82 23.22 19.52
C ALA A 74 4.79 23.25 20.64
N ASP A 75 4.67 24.33 21.36
CA ASP A 75 3.61 24.51 22.35
C ASP A 75 2.32 25.01 21.66
N GLU A 76 1.15 24.60 22.17
CA GLU A 76 -0.15 24.92 21.55
C GLU A 76 -0.42 26.43 21.46
N SER A 77 0.13 27.24 22.37
CA SER A 77 0.04 28.69 22.37
C SER A 77 0.83 29.33 21.24
N ASP A 78 1.87 28.66 20.73
CA ASP A 78 2.88 29.25 19.86
C ASP A 78 2.94 28.60 18.47
N VAL A 79 1.95 27.78 18.14
CA VAL A 79 1.84 27.08 16.84
C VAL A 79 1.97 28.00 15.62
N TYR A 80 1.65 29.28 15.78
CA TYR A 80 1.76 30.28 14.73
C TYR A 80 3.12 30.99 14.69
N CYS A 81 4.00 30.72 15.66
CA CYS A 81 5.31 31.32 15.76
C CYS A 81 6.39 30.30 15.35
N VAL A 82 6.79 30.33 14.07
CA VAL A 82 7.76 29.38 13.50
C VAL A 82 9.11 29.39 14.21
N SER A 83 9.44 30.49 14.89
CA SER A 83 10.67 30.65 15.68
C SER A 83 10.74 29.71 16.89
N ASP A 84 9.60 29.18 17.35
CA ASP A 84 9.53 28.33 18.56
C ASP A 84 9.33 26.85 18.21
N TRP A 85 9.64 26.49 16.96
CA TRP A 85 9.54 25.13 16.45
C TRP A 85 10.90 24.44 16.45
N HIS A 86 11.03 23.41 17.26
CA HIS A 86 12.28 22.67 17.40
C HIS A 86 12.11 21.23 16.94
N ARG A 87 13.11 20.69 16.25
CA ARG A 87 13.15 19.26 15.91
C ARG A 87 13.40 18.43 17.18
N VAL A 88 12.72 17.29 17.25
CA VAL A 88 13.01 16.24 18.23
C VAL A 88 13.13 14.90 17.51
N THR A 89 14.02 14.04 17.98
CA THR A 89 14.14 12.66 17.51
C THR A 89 13.49 11.74 18.55
N LEU A 90 12.52 10.96 18.12
CA LEU A 90 11.81 10.01 18.98
C LEU A 90 12.18 8.59 18.56
N LEU A 91 12.65 7.76 19.48
CA LEU A 91 12.98 6.36 19.24
C LEU A 91 12.11 5.47 20.13
N ALA A 92 11.43 4.47 19.54
CA ALA A 92 10.65 3.48 20.27
C ALA A 92 11.56 2.54 21.05
N ARG A 93 11.37 2.41 22.38
CA ARG A 93 12.15 1.51 23.24
C ARG A 93 11.64 0.07 23.18
N ASP A 94 10.35 -0.09 22.98
CA ASP A 94 9.63 -1.36 22.98
C ASP A 94 8.40 -1.27 22.08
N GLU A 95 7.59 -2.33 22.04
CA GLU A 95 6.39 -2.37 21.21
C GLU A 95 5.35 -1.32 21.60
N GLU A 96 5.21 -1.02 22.91
CA GLU A 96 4.33 0.06 23.36
C GLU A 96 4.81 1.43 22.88
N GLY A 97 6.13 1.66 22.91
CA GLY A 97 6.73 2.88 22.34
C GLY A 97 6.47 3.02 20.85
N LEU A 98 6.43 1.91 20.10
CA LEU A 98 6.05 1.94 18.70
C LEU A 98 4.59 2.40 18.53
N TYR A 99 3.65 1.87 19.33
CA TYR A 99 2.26 2.31 19.31
C TYR A 99 2.09 3.77 19.74
N GLU A 100 2.90 4.22 20.69
CA GLU A 100 2.95 5.64 21.05
C GLU A 100 3.41 6.52 19.88
N LEU A 101 4.44 6.12 19.11
CA LEU A 101 4.84 6.83 17.90
C LEU A 101 3.67 6.92 16.89
N TYR A 102 2.94 5.83 16.67
CA TYR A 102 1.79 5.82 15.77
C TYR A 102 0.66 6.73 16.25
N ARG A 103 0.42 6.75 17.56
CA ARG A 103 -0.57 7.63 18.21
C ARG A 103 -0.19 9.10 18.08
N LEU A 104 1.05 9.43 18.38
CA LEU A 104 1.59 10.80 18.24
C LEU A 104 1.50 11.27 16.79
N MET A 105 1.93 10.44 15.84
CA MET A 105 1.82 10.73 14.41
C MET A 105 0.39 10.96 13.97
N SER A 106 -0.55 10.13 14.42
CA SER A 106 -1.97 10.27 14.08
C SER A 106 -2.53 11.60 14.58
N ARG A 107 -2.27 11.95 15.83
CA ARG A 107 -2.69 13.24 16.41
C ARG A 107 -2.04 14.43 15.71
N ALA A 108 -0.74 14.33 15.40
CA ALA A 108 0.01 15.35 14.70
C ALA A 108 -0.55 15.62 13.28
N ILE A 109 -0.92 14.54 12.55
CA ILE A 109 -1.55 14.63 11.23
C ILE A 109 -2.95 15.27 11.32
N GLU A 110 -3.77 14.85 12.29
CA GLU A 110 -5.13 15.41 12.48
C GLU A 110 -5.12 16.89 12.88
N ARG A 111 -4.13 17.27 13.69
CA ARG A 111 -3.95 18.65 14.15
C ARG A 111 -3.48 19.58 13.04
N GLY A 112 -2.61 19.10 12.17
CA GLY A 112 -1.95 19.71 11.02
C GLY A 112 -2.17 21.21 10.81
N ALA A 113 -1.34 22.06 11.42
CA ALA A 113 -1.37 23.49 11.17
C ALA A 113 -0.39 23.85 10.02
N TYR A 114 -0.86 24.61 9.03
CA TYR A 114 -0.02 25.12 7.94
C TYR A 114 0.81 24.06 7.18
N HIS A 115 0.32 22.85 7.05
CA HIS A 115 1.01 21.70 6.41
C HIS A 115 2.17 21.11 7.22
N PHE A 116 2.33 21.42 8.51
CA PHE A 116 3.33 20.84 9.38
C PHE A 116 2.70 19.95 10.44
N THR A 117 3.31 18.80 10.67
CA THR A 117 2.99 17.88 11.76
C THR A 117 3.79 18.27 13.00
N TYR A 118 3.12 18.48 14.14
CA TYR A 118 3.80 18.81 15.38
C TYR A 118 3.24 18.04 16.57
N VAL A 119 4.08 17.89 17.59
CA VAL A 119 3.75 17.32 18.91
C VAL A 119 4.03 18.34 19.99
N THR A 120 3.38 18.19 21.14
CA THR A 120 3.63 19.08 22.27
C THR A 120 4.55 18.44 23.28
N ARG A 121 5.24 19.27 24.08
CA ARG A 121 6.09 18.81 25.19
C ARG A 121 5.30 17.98 26.21
N ALA A 122 4.03 18.31 26.45
CA ALA A 122 3.14 17.56 27.33
C ALA A 122 2.88 16.15 26.80
N GLU A 123 2.55 16.00 25.52
CA GLU A 123 2.35 14.69 24.88
C GLU A 123 3.61 13.82 24.96
N LEU A 124 4.79 14.40 24.70
CA LEU A 124 6.06 13.68 24.81
C LEU A 124 6.33 13.23 26.26
N SER A 125 5.96 14.04 27.23
CA SER A 125 6.12 13.68 28.65
C SER A 125 5.25 12.51 29.07
N GLU A 126 4.04 12.38 28.51
CA GLU A 126 3.14 11.24 28.73
C GLU A 126 3.71 9.93 28.20
N CYS A 127 4.38 9.96 27.05
CA CYS A 127 4.92 8.78 26.37
C CYS A 127 6.34 8.40 26.79
N ARG A 128 6.98 9.17 27.66
CA ARG A 128 8.41 9.06 28.04
C ARG A 128 8.84 7.67 28.53
N ALA A 129 7.93 6.91 29.15
CA ALA A 129 8.27 5.58 29.68
C ALA A 129 8.73 4.61 28.57
N HIS A 130 8.17 4.75 27.36
CA HIS A 130 8.35 3.84 26.24
C HIS A 130 9.11 4.47 25.05
N LEU A 131 9.50 5.76 25.15
CA LEU A 131 10.27 6.47 24.15
C LEU A 131 11.62 6.93 24.68
N LEU A 132 12.60 7.08 23.79
CA LEU A 132 13.79 7.89 24.01
C LEU A 132 13.62 9.18 23.21
N ILE A 133 13.77 10.32 23.90
CA ILE A 133 13.59 11.66 23.32
C ILE A 133 14.96 12.29 23.14
N GLY A 134 15.38 12.45 21.88
CA GLY A 134 16.61 13.11 21.48
C GLY A 134 16.40 14.59 21.18
N SER A 135 17.46 15.37 21.31
CA SER A 135 17.39 16.84 21.23
C SER A 135 17.31 17.43 19.82
N GLY A 136 17.25 16.62 18.76
CA GLY A 136 17.04 17.07 17.37
C GLY A 136 18.23 17.76 16.70
N GLY A 137 19.43 17.67 17.28
CA GLY A 137 20.68 18.17 16.70
C GLY A 137 20.65 19.67 16.39
N VAL A 138 21.14 20.07 15.23
CA VAL A 138 21.25 21.50 14.82
C VAL A 138 19.91 22.23 14.71
N ASN A 139 18.82 21.49 14.49
CA ASN A 139 17.48 22.06 14.40
C ASN A 139 16.71 21.89 15.73
N GLY A 140 17.39 21.50 16.80
CA GLY A 140 16.81 21.25 18.11
C GLY A 140 17.02 22.40 19.08
N GLU A 141 16.16 22.45 20.10
CA GLU A 141 16.09 23.54 21.08
C GLU A 141 17.41 23.75 21.86
N VAL A 142 18.11 22.65 22.19
CA VAL A 142 19.39 22.73 22.93
C VAL A 142 20.47 23.43 22.12
N PHE A 143 20.56 23.10 20.83
CA PHE A 143 21.54 23.69 19.92
C PHE A 143 21.26 25.17 19.71
N GLU A 144 20.00 25.53 19.46
CA GLU A 144 19.57 26.91 19.27
C GLU A 144 19.79 27.76 20.52
N ALA A 145 19.46 27.26 21.70
CA ALA A 145 19.69 27.98 22.95
C ALA A 145 21.17 28.31 23.17
N LEU A 146 22.08 27.43 22.77
CA LEU A 146 23.53 27.66 22.84
C LEU A 146 24.01 28.60 21.72
N GLU A 147 23.43 28.51 20.55
CA GLU A 147 23.72 29.41 19.42
C GLU A 147 23.33 30.86 19.75
N ASP A 148 22.17 31.04 20.38
CA ASP A 148 21.65 32.31 20.86
C ASP A 148 22.39 32.84 22.10
N ALA A 149 23.36 32.08 22.63
CA ALA A 149 24.08 32.40 23.84
C ALA A 149 23.17 32.67 25.05
N ARG A 150 22.07 31.92 25.21
CA ARG A 150 21.20 31.98 26.39
C ARG A 150 22.02 31.65 27.64
N ASP A 151 21.55 32.10 28.78
CA ASP A 151 22.25 31.83 30.05
C ASP A 151 22.31 30.33 30.38
N GLU A 152 23.31 29.93 31.15
CA GLU A 152 23.61 28.53 31.45
C GLU A 152 22.44 27.82 32.17
N ALA A 153 21.72 28.51 33.04
CA ALA A 153 20.61 27.90 33.77
C ALA A 153 19.44 27.60 32.84
N THR A 154 19.15 28.49 31.90
CA THR A 154 18.17 28.28 30.85
C THR A 154 18.54 27.11 29.94
N CYS A 155 19.79 27.05 29.45
CA CYS A 155 20.28 25.95 28.64
C CYS A 155 20.23 24.60 29.38
N ALA A 156 20.57 24.59 30.67
CA ALA A 156 20.49 23.39 31.50
C ALA A 156 19.05 22.90 31.68
N GLY A 157 18.12 23.81 31.98
CA GLY A 157 16.69 23.47 32.09
C GLY A 157 16.09 22.90 30.79
N ILE A 158 16.49 23.42 29.64
CA ILE A 158 16.12 22.89 28.34
C ILE A 158 16.69 21.48 28.16
N ALA A 159 17.98 21.27 28.42
CA ALA A 159 18.66 19.99 28.23
C ALA A 159 18.12 18.88 29.14
N GLU A 160 17.64 19.21 30.35
CA GLU A 160 17.05 18.24 31.29
C GLU A 160 15.82 17.53 30.74
N PHE A 161 15.10 18.16 29.82
CA PHE A 161 13.90 17.56 29.19
C PHE A 161 14.25 16.32 28.39
N TYR A 162 15.37 16.28 27.70
CA TYR A 162 15.76 15.23 26.78
C TYR A 162 16.36 14.02 27.49
N ASP A 163 16.23 12.83 26.92
CA ASP A 163 16.84 11.61 27.44
C ASP A 163 18.30 11.50 27.01
N TYR A 164 18.63 12.05 25.83
CA TYR A 164 19.99 12.18 25.33
C TYR A 164 20.14 13.43 24.47
N ILE A 165 21.35 13.96 24.38
CA ILE A 165 21.66 15.16 23.60
C ILE A 165 22.42 14.75 22.34
N GLU A 166 22.00 15.26 21.21
CA GLU A 166 22.51 14.90 19.89
C GLU A 166 23.58 15.89 19.43
N LEU A 167 24.69 15.36 18.89
CA LEU A 167 25.69 16.12 18.15
C LEU A 167 25.56 15.82 16.66
N CYS A 168 25.67 16.85 15.84
CA CYS A 168 25.70 16.71 14.39
C CYS A 168 27.14 16.78 13.87
N PRO A 169 27.50 16.01 12.82
CA PRO A 169 28.78 16.17 12.15
C PRO A 169 28.94 17.61 11.66
N PRO A 170 30.11 18.27 11.91
CA PRO A 170 30.34 19.64 11.44
C PRO A 170 30.32 19.81 9.93
N CYS A 171 30.60 18.72 9.19
CA CYS A 171 30.42 18.63 7.75
C CYS A 171 29.01 18.08 7.45
N GLY A 172 28.23 18.76 6.66
CA GLY A 172 26.94 18.24 6.22
C GLY A 172 25.72 18.73 6.98
N ALA A 173 25.88 19.52 8.01
CA ALA A 173 24.75 20.17 8.62
C ALA A 173 24.04 21.05 7.58
N ASP A 174 22.74 20.85 7.44
CA ASP A 174 21.87 21.69 6.60
C ASP A 174 21.82 23.09 7.19
N ASN A 175 22.91 23.82 7.08
CA ASN A 175 22.91 25.12 7.67
C ASN A 175 23.81 26.14 7.00
N THR A 176 23.33 27.34 7.09
CA THR A 176 24.04 28.58 6.89
C THR A 176 25.16 28.80 7.91
N LEU A 177 25.29 27.92 8.94
CA LEU A 177 26.15 28.15 10.10
C LEU A 177 27.64 27.87 9.83
N GLY A 178 27.97 26.97 8.93
CA GLY A 178 29.33 26.57 8.65
C GLY A 178 29.96 25.60 9.68
N ALA A 179 30.84 24.73 9.21
CA ALA A 179 31.43 23.64 10.00
C ALA A 179 32.13 24.09 11.30
N ALA A 180 32.84 25.20 11.27
CA ALA A 180 33.58 25.70 12.45
C ALA A 180 32.62 26.12 13.60
N LYS A 181 31.49 26.73 13.29
CA LYS A 181 30.49 27.12 14.30
C LYS A 181 29.80 25.88 14.88
N VAL A 182 29.42 24.91 14.05
CA VAL A 182 28.85 23.64 14.51
C VAL A 182 29.82 22.91 15.43
N ALA A 183 31.09 22.79 15.04
CA ALA A 183 32.13 22.19 15.90
C ALA A 183 32.33 22.93 17.23
N HIS A 184 32.16 24.26 17.24
CA HIS A 184 32.24 25.07 18.44
C HIS A 184 31.05 24.81 19.37
N ILE A 185 29.82 24.82 18.84
CA ILE A 185 28.61 24.53 19.60
C ILE A 185 28.62 23.08 20.12
N ASN A 186 29.06 22.10 19.34
CA ASN A 186 29.22 20.72 19.80
C ASN A 186 30.06 20.60 21.06
N ARG A 187 31.16 21.39 21.18
CA ARG A 187 31.94 21.42 22.42
C ARG A 187 31.15 21.98 23.60
N TRP A 188 30.31 23.00 23.37
CA TRP A 188 29.44 23.55 24.40
C TRP A 188 28.36 22.56 24.82
N VAL A 189 27.76 21.83 23.85
CA VAL A 189 26.80 20.76 24.13
C VAL A 189 27.40 19.69 25.03
N VAL A 190 28.64 19.25 24.76
CA VAL A 190 29.32 18.26 25.61
C VAL A 190 29.48 18.79 27.04
N GLY A 191 29.95 20.04 27.20
CA GLY A 191 30.12 20.66 28.51
C GLY A 191 28.79 20.86 29.26
N LEU A 192 27.71 21.21 28.55
CA LEU A 192 26.38 21.36 29.15
C LEU A 192 25.84 20.01 29.62
N ALA A 193 25.91 18.99 28.76
CA ALA A 193 25.39 17.65 29.03
C ALA A 193 26.10 16.99 30.24
N GLU A 194 27.40 17.22 30.43
CA GLU A 194 28.14 16.77 31.62
C GLU A 194 27.57 17.39 32.91
N LYS A 195 27.18 18.66 32.87
CA LYS A 195 26.60 19.35 34.04
C LYS A 195 25.22 18.81 34.41
N VAL A 196 24.40 18.48 33.41
CA VAL A 196 23.05 17.95 33.62
C VAL A 196 23.01 16.42 33.65
N ASN A 197 24.17 15.76 33.59
CA ASN A 197 24.33 14.30 33.62
C ASN A 197 23.48 13.58 32.53
N LYS A 198 23.50 14.08 31.30
CA LYS A 198 22.83 13.47 30.16
C LYS A 198 23.84 12.84 29.18
N PRO A 199 23.54 11.69 28.61
CA PRO A 199 24.39 11.11 27.56
C PRO A 199 24.39 11.99 26.30
N VAL A 200 25.58 12.17 25.74
CA VAL A 200 25.78 12.86 24.46
C VAL A 200 26.06 11.83 23.38
N VAL A 201 25.42 11.94 22.23
CA VAL A 201 25.58 11.01 21.12
C VAL A 201 25.82 11.73 19.82
N ALA A 202 26.83 11.29 19.08
CA ALA A 202 27.08 11.71 17.71
C ALA A 202 26.13 10.98 16.75
N VAL A 203 25.27 11.72 16.06
CA VAL A 203 24.23 11.21 15.16
C VAL A 203 24.55 11.63 13.73
N GLY A 204 24.47 10.69 12.78
CA GLY A 204 24.89 10.93 11.41
C GLY A 204 23.92 11.78 10.57
N TYR A 205 22.64 11.77 10.89
CA TYR A 205 21.56 12.40 10.10
C TYR A 205 21.65 12.04 8.62
N ALA A 206 21.90 10.74 8.35
CA ALA A 206 22.18 10.28 7.00
C ALA A 206 20.94 10.39 6.10
N GLU A 207 21.06 11.12 4.98
CA GLU A 207 20.05 11.29 3.95
C GLU A 207 20.19 10.30 2.79
N TYR A 208 21.37 9.66 2.65
CA TYR A 208 21.66 8.68 1.62
C TYR A 208 22.71 7.67 2.07
N ALA A 209 22.71 6.51 1.41
CA ALA A 209 23.51 5.37 1.82
C ALA A 209 25.01 5.58 1.56
N ASP A 210 25.39 5.82 0.30
CA ASP A 210 26.78 5.86 -0.13
C ASP A 210 27.22 7.29 -0.39
N CYS A 211 28.51 7.57 -0.13
CA CYS A 211 29.12 8.83 -0.50
C CYS A 211 28.93 9.08 -2.00
N LEU A 212 28.25 10.15 -2.33
CA LEU A 212 28.07 10.61 -3.71
C LEU A 212 29.28 11.45 -4.13
N ASP A 213 29.59 11.45 -5.43
CA ASP A 213 30.48 12.48 -5.91
C ASP A 213 29.87 13.87 -5.61
N THR A 214 30.72 14.83 -5.32
CA THR A 214 30.34 16.17 -4.90
C THR A 214 29.39 16.85 -5.92
N GLU A 215 29.56 16.58 -7.21
CA GLU A 215 28.75 17.17 -8.27
C GLU A 215 27.32 16.60 -8.25
N THR A 216 27.16 15.30 -8.10
CA THR A 216 25.86 14.63 -7.99
C THR A 216 25.12 15.07 -6.72
N ALA A 217 25.80 15.10 -5.58
CA ALA A 217 25.23 15.55 -4.30
C ALA A 217 24.73 17.01 -4.40
N THR A 218 25.57 17.89 -4.97
CA THR A 218 25.23 19.31 -5.20
C THR A 218 24.04 19.48 -6.14
N ALA A 219 23.98 18.71 -7.22
CA ALA A 219 22.87 18.76 -8.17
C ALA A 219 21.55 18.34 -7.51
N ILE A 220 21.55 17.27 -6.70
CA ILE A 220 20.37 16.79 -5.99
C ILE A 220 19.93 17.81 -4.93
N TYR A 221 20.86 18.39 -4.19
CA TYR A 221 20.55 19.44 -3.23
C TYR A 221 19.91 20.65 -3.92
N TYR A 222 20.45 21.09 -5.07
CA TYR A 222 19.88 22.20 -5.83
C TYR A 222 18.47 21.89 -6.37
N LEU A 223 18.24 20.66 -6.86
CA LEU A 223 16.91 20.23 -7.28
C LEU A 223 15.89 20.32 -6.15
N LYS A 224 16.32 20.03 -4.93
CA LYS A 224 15.51 20.04 -3.71
C LYS A 224 15.22 21.48 -3.25
N ASN A 225 16.26 22.27 -3.02
CA ASN A 225 16.21 23.55 -2.32
C ASN A 225 16.19 24.76 -3.24
N GLN A 226 16.54 24.59 -4.53
CA GLN A 226 16.74 25.67 -5.52
C GLN A 226 17.89 26.66 -5.13
N GLU A 227 18.74 26.23 -4.21
CA GLU A 227 19.91 26.94 -3.70
C GLU A 227 21.15 26.03 -3.78
N MET A 228 22.33 26.66 -3.80
CA MET A 228 23.58 25.88 -3.73
C MET A 228 23.79 25.35 -2.31
N PRO A 229 24.27 24.11 -2.17
CA PRO A 229 24.53 23.56 -0.85
C PRO A 229 25.61 24.36 -0.11
N PRO A 230 25.59 24.34 1.23
CA PRO A 230 26.70 24.81 2.02
C PRO A 230 28.01 24.11 1.64
N ILE A 231 29.13 24.78 1.84
CA ILE A 231 30.46 24.19 1.59
C ILE A 231 30.66 22.98 2.51
N GLY A 232 30.95 21.82 1.93
CA GLY A 232 31.14 20.57 2.69
C GLY A 232 29.86 19.83 3.01
N TYR A 233 28.74 20.15 2.33
CA TYR A 233 27.50 19.38 2.44
C TYR A 233 27.72 17.92 2.04
N ASP A 234 27.60 17.04 3.02
CA ASP A 234 27.71 15.59 2.83
C ASP A 234 26.99 14.86 3.98
N LEU A 235 25.85 14.23 3.67
CA LEU A 235 25.00 13.50 4.61
C LEU A 235 24.88 12.01 4.25
N HIS A 236 25.97 11.40 3.74
CA HIS A 236 26.01 9.96 3.55
C HIS A 236 26.09 9.22 4.89
N LEU A 237 25.70 7.95 4.88
CA LEU A 237 25.83 7.09 6.05
C LEU A 237 27.31 6.71 6.25
N ARG A 238 27.93 7.38 7.22
CA ARG A 238 29.37 7.29 7.55
C ARG A 238 29.74 6.01 8.27
N THR A 239 30.94 5.52 8.01
CA THR A 239 31.58 4.49 8.83
C THR A 239 31.92 5.04 10.22
N THR A 240 32.32 4.17 11.15
CA THR A 240 32.76 4.62 12.48
C THR A 240 34.00 5.51 12.41
N GLU A 241 34.94 5.18 11.54
CA GLU A 241 36.18 5.94 11.32
C GLU A 241 35.87 7.35 10.78
N GLU A 242 34.99 7.45 9.76
CA GLU A 242 34.55 8.72 9.20
C GLU A 242 33.81 9.59 10.24
N MET A 243 33.03 8.97 11.12
CA MET A 243 32.38 9.69 12.23
C MET A 243 33.40 10.18 13.25
N LEU A 244 34.37 9.35 13.67
CA LEU A 244 35.43 9.77 14.57
C LEU A 244 36.26 10.92 14.00
N GLU A 245 36.55 10.89 12.70
CA GLU A 245 37.23 11.98 12.01
C GLU A 245 36.40 13.27 12.00
N ALA A 246 35.11 13.18 11.71
CA ALA A 246 34.19 14.33 11.71
C ALA A 246 34.12 15.02 13.11
N PHE A 247 34.25 14.25 14.18
CA PHE A 247 34.28 14.76 15.56
C PHE A 247 35.70 14.97 16.11
N GLY A 248 36.71 15.02 15.27
CA GLY A 248 38.10 15.26 15.67
C GLY A 248 38.38 16.60 16.36
N SER A 249 37.40 17.51 16.39
CA SER A 249 37.47 18.75 17.21
C SER A 249 37.21 18.53 18.71
N LEU A 250 36.74 17.35 19.09
CA LEU A 250 36.59 16.91 20.48
C LEU A 250 37.86 16.18 20.94
N PRO A 251 38.15 16.12 22.28
CA PRO A 251 39.18 15.24 22.80
C PRO A 251 38.91 13.78 22.33
N PRO A 252 39.96 12.99 21.97
CA PRO A 252 39.78 11.65 21.42
C PRO A 252 38.91 10.72 22.25
N GLU A 253 39.03 10.77 23.58
CA GLU A 253 38.22 9.99 24.50
C GLU A 253 36.74 10.39 24.42
N LYS A 254 36.45 11.69 24.31
CA LYS A 254 35.08 12.21 24.16
C LYS A 254 34.49 11.91 22.80
N ALA A 255 35.29 12.01 21.73
CA ALA A 255 34.85 11.60 20.40
C ALA A 255 34.49 10.12 20.41
N TYR A 256 35.31 9.25 21.00
CA TYR A 256 35.00 7.82 21.11
C TYR A 256 33.75 7.56 21.99
N GLU A 257 33.65 8.25 23.14
CA GLU A 257 32.49 8.14 24.01
C GLU A 257 31.18 8.48 23.27
N THR A 258 31.15 9.61 22.57
CA THR A 258 29.94 10.09 21.89
C THR A 258 29.59 9.27 20.62
N VAL A 259 30.60 8.90 19.83
CA VAL A 259 30.39 8.18 18.57
C VAL A 259 30.11 6.70 18.81
N VAL A 260 30.86 6.03 19.69
CA VAL A 260 30.80 4.58 19.85
C VAL A 260 30.07 4.17 21.12
N THR A 261 30.56 4.62 22.30
CA THR A 261 30.09 4.09 23.56
C THR A 261 28.62 4.42 23.81
N ASN A 262 28.26 5.70 23.68
CA ASN A 262 26.93 6.17 24.05
C ASN A 262 25.89 5.76 22.97
N SER A 263 26.27 5.73 21.69
CA SER A 263 25.36 5.26 20.62
C SER A 263 24.97 3.78 20.84
N ARG A 264 25.91 2.93 21.24
CA ARG A 264 25.64 1.52 21.59
C ARG A 264 24.79 1.41 22.84
N LYS A 265 25.13 2.15 23.92
CA LYS A 265 24.33 2.12 25.14
C LYS A 265 22.87 2.48 24.90
N LEU A 266 22.58 3.48 24.08
CA LEU A 266 21.20 3.82 23.74
C LEU A 266 20.54 2.72 22.88
N ALA A 267 21.26 2.17 21.91
CA ALA A 267 20.74 1.05 21.12
C ALA A 267 20.44 -0.19 21.97
N ASP A 268 21.25 -0.46 23.01
CA ASP A 268 21.06 -1.58 23.94
C ASP A 268 19.87 -1.38 24.90
N MET A 269 19.41 -0.13 25.10
CA MET A 269 18.19 0.17 25.86
C MET A 269 16.90 -0.14 25.09
N ILE A 270 17.00 -0.43 23.81
CA ILE A 270 15.88 -0.67 22.89
C ILE A 270 15.71 -2.16 22.66
N SER A 271 14.48 -2.66 22.71
CA SER A 271 14.14 -4.06 22.48
C SER A 271 14.53 -4.52 21.07
N ASP A 272 15.01 -5.77 20.95
CA ASP A 272 15.33 -6.38 19.65
C ASP A 272 14.10 -6.91 18.91
N ASN A 273 12.96 -7.06 19.61
CA ASN A 273 11.77 -7.76 19.11
C ASN A 273 10.60 -6.80 18.82
N ILE A 274 10.88 -5.59 18.40
CA ILE A 274 9.82 -4.65 17.98
C ILE A 274 9.34 -5.04 16.59
N CYS A 275 8.03 -5.33 16.46
CA CYS A 275 7.39 -5.66 15.19
C CYS A 275 6.54 -4.46 14.73
N PRO A 276 6.98 -3.68 13.73
CA PRO A 276 6.24 -2.51 13.29
C PRO A 276 4.93 -2.85 12.57
N PHE A 277 4.77 -4.12 12.21
CA PHE A 277 3.58 -4.60 11.55
C PHE A 277 3.38 -6.11 11.77
N PRO A 278 2.35 -6.51 12.53
CA PRO A 278 2.02 -7.91 12.75
C PRO A 278 1.28 -8.47 11.53
N GLU A 279 2.03 -9.04 10.55
CA GLU A 279 1.50 -9.57 9.27
C GLU A 279 0.35 -10.56 9.48
N GLU A 280 0.43 -11.41 10.51
CA GLU A 280 -0.64 -12.35 10.86
C GLU A 280 -1.96 -11.69 11.28
N LYS A 281 -1.92 -10.46 11.78
CA LYS A 281 -3.10 -9.66 12.16
C LYS A 281 -3.67 -8.87 10.97
N ALA A 282 -2.90 -8.74 9.89
CA ALA A 282 -3.32 -8.06 8.66
C ALA A 282 -4.29 -8.90 7.80
N LEU A 283 -4.54 -10.14 8.18
CA LEU A 283 -5.49 -11.02 7.50
C LEU A 283 -6.80 -11.10 8.28
N PRO A 284 -7.96 -11.06 7.62
CA PRO A 284 -9.23 -11.21 8.29
C PRO A 284 -9.33 -12.63 8.87
N TYR A 285 -9.92 -12.72 10.05
CA TYR A 285 -10.14 -13.98 10.73
C TYR A 285 -11.61 -14.10 11.16
N MET A 286 -12.22 -15.24 10.91
CA MET A 286 -13.54 -15.58 11.40
C MET A 286 -13.49 -16.93 12.08
N GLU A 287 -14.09 -17.01 13.26
CA GLU A 287 -14.18 -18.25 13.99
C GLU A 287 -14.98 -19.30 13.19
N TYR A 288 -14.48 -20.52 13.16
CA TYR A 288 -15.08 -21.65 12.41
C TYR A 288 -15.24 -21.39 10.90
N ALA A 289 -14.40 -20.56 10.30
CA ALA A 289 -14.50 -20.19 8.88
C ALA A 289 -14.50 -21.44 7.97
N ASP A 290 -13.62 -22.40 8.20
CA ASP A 290 -13.53 -23.63 7.41
C ASP A 290 -14.84 -24.44 7.45
N GLY A 291 -15.42 -24.63 8.64
CA GLY A 291 -16.69 -25.34 8.81
C GLY A 291 -17.87 -24.62 8.19
N ARG A 292 -17.91 -23.30 8.32
CA ARG A 292 -18.94 -22.44 7.70
C ARG A 292 -18.86 -22.48 6.18
N LEU A 293 -17.65 -22.39 5.63
CA LEU A 293 -17.37 -22.47 4.18
C LEU A 293 -17.78 -23.82 3.62
N GLU A 294 -17.31 -24.91 4.23
CA GLU A 294 -17.61 -26.27 3.83
C GLU A 294 -19.12 -26.56 3.87
N SER A 295 -19.78 -26.18 4.95
CA SER A 295 -21.25 -26.34 5.10
C SER A 295 -22.01 -25.60 3.99
N ALA A 296 -21.64 -24.35 3.71
CA ALA A 296 -22.23 -23.54 2.67
C ALA A 296 -22.04 -24.16 1.26
N ALA A 297 -20.83 -24.61 0.97
CA ALA A 297 -20.49 -25.20 -0.33
C ALA A 297 -21.20 -26.54 -0.55
N ARG A 298 -21.23 -27.42 0.46
CA ARG A 298 -21.94 -28.71 0.38
C ARG A 298 -23.45 -28.52 0.30
N HIS A 299 -24.00 -27.51 0.99
CA HIS A 299 -25.40 -27.15 0.86
C HIS A 299 -25.72 -26.71 -0.59
N ALA A 300 -24.92 -25.84 -1.16
CA ALA A 300 -25.09 -25.36 -2.52
C ALA A 300 -24.95 -26.50 -3.56
N LEU A 301 -23.98 -27.39 -3.38
CA LEU A 301 -23.81 -28.57 -4.21
C LEU A 301 -25.08 -29.44 -4.22
N ARG A 302 -25.61 -29.76 -3.03
CA ARG A 302 -26.85 -30.55 -2.91
C ARG A 302 -28.06 -29.82 -3.49
N LYS A 303 -28.18 -28.51 -3.33
CA LYS A 303 -29.26 -27.69 -3.89
C LYS A 303 -29.24 -27.72 -5.41
N LEU A 304 -28.07 -27.67 -6.03
CA LEU A 304 -27.91 -27.62 -7.48
C LEU A 304 -27.95 -29.03 -8.13
N TYR A 305 -27.27 -30.02 -7.54
CA TYR A 305 -27.01 -31.32 -8.14
C TYR A 305 -27.65 -32.52 -7.40
N GLY A 306 -28.44 -32.25 -6.35
CA GLY A 306 -29.18 -33.27 -5.61
C GLY A 306 -28.41 -33.86 -4.43
N LYS A 307 -29.05 -34.79 -3.73
CA LYS A 307 -28.49 -35.44 -2.52
C LYS A 307 -27.26 -36.30 -2.85
N ASN A 308 -27.25 -36.92 -4.02
CA ASN A 308 -26.18 -37.78 -4.52
C ASN A 308 -25.60 -37.17 -5.81
N PRO A 309 -24.78 -36.12 -5.72
CA PRO A 309 -24.15 -35.52 -6.90
C PRO A 309 -23.17 -36.51 -7.55
N PRO A 310 -22.91 -36.41 -8.85
CA PRO A 310 -21.85 -37.19 -9.51
C PRO A 310 -20.51 -37.08 -8.75
N SER A 311 -19.75 -38.22 -8.69
CA SER A 311 -18.47 -38.28 -7.94
C SER A 311 -17.48 -37.18 -8.35
N LEU A 312 -17.38 -36.91 -9.65
CA LEU A 312 -16.57 -35.83 -10.21
C LEU A 312 -16.78 -34.48 -9.50
N LEU A 313 -18.03 -34.14 -9.16
CA LEU A 313 -18.36 -32.86 -8.51
C LEU A 313 -17.93 -32.86 -7.04
N SER A 314 -18.13 -33.99 -6.35
CA SER A 314 -17.73 -34.16 -4.96
C SER A 314 -16.21 -34.14 -4.81
N GLU A 315 -15.51 -34.83 -5.68
CA GLU A 315 -14.04 -34.86 -5.73
C GLU A 315 -13.46 -33.47 -6.06
N ARG A 316 -14.04 -32.80 -7.06
CA ARG A 316 -13.61 -31.43 -7.41
C ARG A 316 -13.79 -30.46 -6.24
N LEU A 317 -14.96 -30.51 -5.58
CA LEU A 317 -15.22 -29.65 -4.42
C LEU A 317 -14.26 -29.98 -3.26
N GLU A 318 -14.00 -31.26 -2.97
CA GLU A 318 -13.11 -31.66 -1.90
C GLU A 318 -11.66 -31.19 -2.15
N ASN A 319 -11.18 -31.31 -3.38
CA ASN A 319 -9.86 -30.83 -3.77
C ASN A 319 -9.75 -29.30 -3.59
N GLU A 320 -10.78 -28.54 -3.93
CA GLU A 320 -10.78 -27.10 -3.77
C GLU A 320 -10.91 -26.66 -2.30
N LEU A 321 -11.71 -27.37 -1.48
CA LEU A 321 -11.82 -27.14 -0.04
C LEU A 321 -10.51 -27.46 0.70
N ALA A 322 -9.79 -28.51 0.27
CA ALA A 322 -8.51 -28.87 0.86
C ALA A 322 -7.47 -27.74 0.75
N LEU A 323 -7.54 -26.92 -0.30
CA LEU A 323 -6.66 -25.76 -0.47
C LEU A 323 -6.99 -24.58 0.45
N THR A 324 -8.18 -24.56 1.06
CA THR A 324 -8.63 -23.46 1.94
C THR A 324 -8.50 -23.80 3.41
N ARG A 325 -8.47 -25.09 3.78
CA ARG A 325 -8.45 -25.54 5.18
C ARG A 325 -7.19 -25.09 5.91
N GLY A 326 -7.37 -24.51 7.09
CA GLY A 326 -6.29 -24.01 7.92
C GLY A 326 -5.59 -22.76 7.36
N THR A 327 -6.18 -22.12 6.36
CA THR A 327 -5.65 -20.90 5.73
C THR A 327 -6.61 -19.73 5.89
N PRO A 328 -6.16 -18.47 5.75
CA PRO A 328 -7.04 -17.30 5.74
C PRO A 328 -8.07 -17.28 4.59
N PHE A 329 -7.89 -18.14 3.58
CA PHE A 329 -8.77 -18.15 2.41
C PHE A 329 -10.22 -18.51 2.74
N ALA A 330 -10.47 -19.36 3.75
CA ALA A 330 -11.85 -19.67 4.15
C ALA A 330 -12.61 -18.40 4.57
N THR A 331 -12.01 -17.55 5.40
CA THR A 331 -12.57 -16.24 5.79
C THR A 331 -12.80 -15.36 4.56
N THR A 332 -11.84 -15.29 3.67
CA THR A 332 -11.91 -14.49 2.44
C THR A 332 -13.08 -14.92 1.55
N TYR A 333 -13.28 -16.23 1.35
CA TYR A 333 -14.43 -16.75 0.60
C TYR A 333 -15.78 -16.39 1.23
N LEU A 334 -15.87 -16.38 2.56
CA LEU A 334 -17.09 -15.97 3.27
C LEU A 334 -17.39 -14.48 3.08
N ILE A 335 -16.37 -13.63 3.09
CA ILE A 335 -16.47 -12.20 2.80
C ILE A 335 -17.00 -11.99 1.37
N TRP A 336 -16.43 -12.64 0.37
CA TRP A 336 -16.85 -12.52 -1.02
C TRP A 336 -18.28 -13.00 -1.24
N ARG A 337 -18.61 -14.13 -0.64
CA ARG A 337 -19.98 -14.65 -0.68
C ARG A 337 -20.97 -13.63 -0.12
N HIS A 338 -20.63 -12.98 1.00
CA HIS A 338 -21.49 -11.98 1.62
C HIS A 338 -21.74 -10.80 0.69
N ILE A 339 -20.70 -10.21 0.12
CA ILE A 339 -20.81 -9.10 -0.84
C ILE A 339 -21.64 -9.50 -2.06
N ALA A 340 -21.34 -10.67 -2.65
CA ALA A 340 -22.08 -11.15 -3.81
C ALA A 340 -23.58 -11.33 -3.52
N GLN A 341 -23.92 -11.89 -2.36
CA GLN A 341 -25.31 -12.08 -1.94
C GLN A 341 -26.01 -10.76 -1.66
N PHE A 342 -25.35 -9.81 -0.99
CA PHE A 342 -25.90 -8.48 -0.75
C PHE A 342 -26.29 -7.78 -2.05
N CYS A 343 -25.37 -7.71 -3.02
CA CYS A 343 -25.64 -7.08 -4.30
C CYS A 343 -26.74 -7.80 -5.06
N GLN A 344 -26.75 -9.13 -5.06
CA GLN A 344 -27.77 -9.94 -5.73
C GLN A 344 -29.17 -9.74 -5.13
N MET A 345 -29.28 -9.69 -3.78
CA MET A 345 -30.54 -9.44 -3.09
C MET A 345 -31.10 -8.05 -3.40
N ASN A 346 -30.23 -7.07 -3.61
CA ASN A 346 -30.61 -5.71 -4.01
C ASN A 346 -30.83 -5.56 -5.54
N GLY A 347 -30.77 -6.66 -6.30
CA GLY A 347 -31.09 -6.68 -7.73
C GLY A 347 -29.97 -6.15 -8.65
N HIS A 348 -28.80 -5.86 -8.11
CA HIS A 348 -27.69 -5.31 -8.89
C HIS A 348 -26.75 -6.41 -9.42
N PRO A 349 -26.27 -6.28 -10.66
CA PRO A 349 -25.26 -7.17 -11.20
C PRO A 349 -23.91 -6.91 -10.52
N THR A 350 -23.16 -7.97 -10.28
CA THR A 350 -21.80 -7.88 -9.74
C THR A 350 -20.85 -8.77 -10.50
N ALA A 351 -19.60 -8.39 -10.55
CA ALA A 351 -18.51 -9.25 -10.96
C ALA A 351 -17.44 -9.22 -9.87
N LEU A 352 -17.19 -10.38 -9.25
CA LEU A 352 -16.10 -10.57 -8.31
C LEU A 352 -15.03 -11.43 -8.98
N TYR A 353 -13.79 -10.98 -8.94
CA TYR A 353 -12.65 -11.71 -9.48
C TYR A 353 -11.37 -11.37 -8.70
N GLY A 354 -10.38 -12.21 -8.81
CA GLY A 354 -9.09 -12.00 -8.19
C GLY A 354 -8.20 -13.23 -8.36
N PRO A 355 -6.89 -13.09 -8.21
CA PRO A 355 -5.95 -14.18 -8.40
C PRO A 355 -6.19 -15.33 -7.41
N SER A 356 -6.70 -15.03 -6.22
CA SER A 356 -6.97 -16.04 -5.18
C SER A 356 -8.35 -16.69 -5.28
N VAL A 357 -9.35 -16.03 -5.92
CA VAL A 357 -10.69 -16.62 -6.08
C VAL A 357 -10.74 -17.56 -7.26
N GLY A 358 -10.08 -17.19 -8.32
CA GLY A 358 -10.14 -17.88 -9.58
C GLY A 358 -11.56 -18.17 -10.08
N LEU A 359 -11.67 -18.80 -11.22
CA LEU A 359 -12.93 -19.35 -11.70
C LEU A 359 -13.09 -20.78 -11.15
N ARG A 360 -13.14 -20.91 -9.81
CA ARG A 360 -13.25 -22.18 -9.10
C ARG A 360 -14.70 -22.66 -9.00
N PHE A 361 -14.88 -23.96 -8.90
CA PHE A 361 -16.19 -24.55 -8.67
C PHE A 361 -16.76 -24.13 -7.31
N LEU A 362 -15.90 -24.04 -6.29
CA LEU A 362 -16.24 -23.49 -4.98
C LEU A 362 -16.83 -22.09 -5.07
N SER A 363 -16.21 -21.18 -5.83
CA SER A 363 -16.70 -19.82 -6.03
C SER A 363 -18.06 -19.76 -6.73
N TYR A 364 -18.28 -20.65 -7.70
CA TYR A 364 -19.57 -20.80 -8.35
C TYR A 364 -20.66 -21.30 -7.39
N LEU A 365 -20.36 -22.35 -6.62
CA LEU A 365 -21.29 -22.88 -5.61
C LEU A 365 -21.69 -21.83 -4.58
N LEU A 366 -20.76 -20.99 -4.16
CA LEU A 366 -21.01 -19.92 -3.20
C LEU A 366 -21.74 -18.70 -3.79
N GLY A 367 -21.96 -18.68 -5.11
CA GLY A 367 -22.58 -17.56 -5.82
C GLY A 367 -21.71 -16.32 -5.96
N ILE A 368 -20.39 -16.46 -5.76
CA ILE A 368 -19.39 -15.40 -5.92
C ILE A 368 -19.30 -14.98 -7.39
N HIS A 369 -19.35 -15.95 -8.30
CA HIS A 369 -19.51 -15.71 -9.74
C HIS A 369 -20.55 -16.64 -10.37
N ARG A 370 -20.98 -16.31 -11.59
CA ARG A 370 -22.06 -17.04 -12.29
C ARG A 370 -21.55 -18.04 -13.32
N LEU A 371 -20.26 -18.05 -13.61
CA LEU A 371 -19.67 -18.95 -14.62
C LEU A 371 -19.31 -20.28 -13.96
N ASN A 372 -19.97 -21.35 -14.36
CA ASN A 372 -19.67 -22.68 -13.89
C ASN A 372 -18.40 -23.21 -14.58
N PRO A 373 -17.27 -23.44 -13.87
CA PRO A 373 -16.02 -23.85 -14.51
C PRO A 373 -16.01 -25.28 -15.02
N LEU A 374 -17.02 -26.06 -14.69
CA LEU A 374 -17.13 -27.45 -15.09
C LEU A 374 -17.24 -27.64 -16.62
N PRO A 375 -16.99 -28.84 -17.14
CA PRO A 375 -17.33 -29.16 -18.52
C PRO A 375 -18.80 -28.93 -18.85
N PRO A 376 -19.17 -28.72 -20.12
CA PRO A 376 -20.55 -28.54 -20.55
C PRO A 376 -21.43 -29.72 -20.11
N HIS A 377 -22.58 -29.41 -19.52
CA HIS A 377 -23.53 -30.40 -19.05
C HIS A 377 -24.95 -29.86 -19.00
N TYR A 378 -25.91 -30.77 -19.00
CA TYR A 378 -27.28 -30.43 -18.66
C TYR A 378 -27.61 -30.81 -17.23
N ARG A 379 -28.36 -29.96 -16.57
CA ARG A 379 -28.85 -30.16 -15.20
C ARG A 379 -30.37 -29.96 -15.15
N CYS A 380 -31.08 -30.97 -14.65
CA CYS A 380 -32.51 -30.86 -14.47
C CYS A 380 -32.84 -29.97 -13.24
N PRO A 381 -33.67 -28.93 -13.40
CA PRO A 381 -34.05 -28.07 -12.29
C PRO A 381 -34.94 -28.78 -11.25
N ALA A 382 -35.69 -29.80 -11.69
CA ALA A 382 -36.60 -30.56 -10.81
C ALA A 382 -35.89 -31.72 -10.10
N CYS A 383 -35.51 -32.79 -10.82
CA CYS A 383 -34.94 -34.00 -10.20
C CYS A 383 -33.43 -33.97 -10.02
N LYS A 384 -32.75 -32.93 -10.47
CA LYS A 384 -31.28 -32.73 -10.36
C LYS A 384 -30.44 -33.71 -11.21
N HIS A 385 -31.06 -34.53 -12.04
CA HIS A 385 -30.31 -35.39 -12.96
C HIS A 385 -29.34 -34.57 -13.81
N THR A 386 -28.10 -35.01 -13.93
CA THR A 386 -27.02 -34.29 -14.60
C THR A 386 -26.39 -35.16 -15.66
N ILE A 387 -26.15 -34.60 -16.85
CA ILE A 387 -25.55 -35.28 -17.98
C ILE A 387 -24.36 -34.47 -18.48
N PHE A 388 -23.16 -35.01 -18.33
CA PHE A 388 -21.92 -34.38 -18.81
C PHE A 388 -21.59 -34.79 -20.23
N PHE A 389 -20.91 -33.89 -20.95
CA PHE A 389 -20.35 -34.12 -22.27
C PHE A 389 -18.85 -33.92 -22.21
N ALA A 390 -18.10 -34.98 -22.43
CA ALA A 390 -16.65 -34.96 -22.29
C ALA A 390 -15.92 -34.27 -23.46
N ASP A 391 -16.52 -34.30 -24.67
CA ASP A 391 -15.84 -33.96 -25.93
C ASP A 391 -16.38 -32.69 -26.61
N THR A 392 -16.96 -31.78 -25.84
CA THR A 392 -17.45 -30.51 -26.41
C THR A 392 -16.93 -29.33 -25.63
N ASP A 393 -16.54 -28.30 -26.34
CA ASP A 393 -16.16 -26.99 -25.78
C ASP A 393 -17.30 -25.95 -25.93
N LYS A 394 -18.52 -26.40 -26.29
CA LYS A 394 -19.70 -25.55 -26.47
C LYS A 394 -20.04 -24.79 -25.20
N PHE A 395 -20.40 -23.54 -25.35
CA PHE A 395 -20.97 -22.78 -24.25
C PHE A 395 -22.43 -23.19 -23.98
N PRO A 396 -22.95 -22.94 -22.77
CA PRO A 396 -24.32 -23.32 -22.41
C PRO A 396 -25.39 -22.81 -23.39
N HIS A 397 -25.24 -21.61 -23.97
CA HIS A 397 -26.19 -21.03 -24.93
C HIS A 397 -26.13 -21.66 -26.34
N GLU A 398 -25.04 -22.37 -26.66
CA GLU A 398 -24.87 -23.10 -27.92
C GLU A 398 -25.42 -24.55 -27.86
N MET A 399 -25.81 -24.97 -26.63
CA MET A 399 -26.34 -26.32 -26.43
C MET A 399 -27.83 -26.38 -26.76
N PRO A 400 -28.28 -27.35 -27.55
CA PRO A 400 -29.69 -27.45 -27.95
C PRO A 400 -30.60 -27.73 -26.73
N PRO A 401 -31.88 -27.29 -26.77
CA PRO A 401 -32.84 -27.63 -25.73
C PRO A 401 -32.96 -29.15 -25.52
N ARG A 402 -33.03 -29.59 -24.28
CA ARG A 402 -33.08 -31.01 -23.92
C ARG A 402 -34.08 -31.28 -22.80
N LEU A 403 -34.87 -32.34 -22.94
CA LEU A 403 -35.75 -32.84 -21.90
C LEU A 403 -35.02 -33.85 -20.98
N CYS A 404 -35.33 -33.80 -19.72
CA CYS A 404 -34.78 -34.73 -18.73
C CYS A 404 -35.30 -36.15 -18.95
N PRO A 405 -34.41 -37.15 -19.12
CA PRO A 405 -34.86 -38.53 -19.36
C PRO A 405 -35.54 -39.15 -18.14
N GLN A 406 -35.37 -38.57 -16.93
CA GLN A 406 -35.96 -39.10 -15.70
C GLN A 406 -37.34 -38.50 -15.39
N CYS A 407 -37.59 -37.23 -15.69
CA CYS A 407 -38.82 -36.56 -15.27
C CYS A 407 -39.49 -35.71 -16.36
N GLY A 408 -38.97 -35.67 -17.58
CA GLY A 408 -39.54 -34.93 -18.69
C GLY A 408 -39.40 -33.42 -18.65
N MET A 409 -38.87 -32.84 -17.56
CA MET A 409 -38.67 -31.39 -17.47
C MET A 409 -37.54 -30.93 -18.37
N GLU A 410 -37.66 -29.73 -18.91
CA GLU A 410 -36.58 -29.09 -19.66
C GLU A 410 -35.35 -28.90 -18.79
N MET A 411 -34.21 -29.37 -19.26
CA MET A 411 -32.92 -29.27 -18.57
C MET A 411 -32.25 -27.95 -18.88
N ARG A 412 -31.48 -27.46 -17.93
CA ARG A 412 -30.65 -26.26 -18.08
C ARG A 412 -29.26 -26.67 -18.52
N ALA A 413 -28.79 -26.06 -19.62
CA ALA A 413 -27.39 -26.15 -20.02
C ALA A 413 -26.51 -25.32 -19.05
N ASP A 414 -25.36 -25.84 -18.69
CA ASP A 414 -24.39 -25.21 -17.80
C ASP A 414 -22.98 -25.69 -18.12
N GLY A 415 -21.94 -25.03 -17.58
CA GLY A 415 -20.54 -25.43 -17.77
C GLY A 415 -19.84 -24.69 -18.90
N PHE A 416 -18.70 -24.08 -18.58
CA PHE A 416 -17.92 -23.23 -19.50
C PHE A 416 -16.53 -23.79 -19.80
N SER A 417 -16.18 -24.99 -19.29
CA SER A 417 -14.84 -25.61 -19.42
C SER A 417 -13.71 -24.62 -19.08
N LEU A 418 -13.83 -23.94 -17.95
CA LEU A 418 -12.83 -22.96 -17.54
C LEU A 418 -11.68 -23.70 -16.85
N THR A 419 -10.49 -23.55 -17.41
CA THR A 419 -9.25 -24.04 -16.78
C THR A 419 -8.67 -22.95 -15.91
N GLU A 420 -8.45 -23.27 -14.65
CA GLU A 420 -7.73 -22.43 -13.73
C GLU A 420 -6.24 -22.45 -14.10
N GLN A 421 -5.67 -21.27 -14.38
CA GLN A 421 -4.21 -21.15 -14.39
C GLN A 421 -3.77 -20.92 -12.94
N PRO A 422 -3.07 -21.86 -12.31
CA PRO A 422 -2.54 -21.64 -10.98
C PRO A 422 -1.49 -20.53 -11.04
N ARG A 423 -1.79 -19.37 -10.47
CA ARG A 423 -0.78 -18.37 -10.20
C ARG A 423 -0.08 -18.78 -8.90
N HIS A 424 1.13 -19.29 -9.03
CA HIS A 424 1.98 -19.61 -7.90
C HIS A 424 2.40 -18.34 -7.17
N GLY A 425 2.35 -18.35 -5.82
CA GLY A 425 3.03 -17.38 -4.97
C GLY A 425 2.22 -16.19 -4.48
N VAL A 426 0.90 -16.20 -4.57
CA VAL A 426 0.08 -15.13 -3.94
C VAL A 426 -0.27 -15.55 -2.51
N HIS A 427 0.46 -15.03 -1.53
CA HIS A 427 0.20 -15.24 -0.11
C HIS A 427 -0.98 -14.39 0.40
N GLY A 428 -1.31 -13.29 -0.25
CA GLY A 428 -2.44 -12.42 0.08
C GLY A 428 -3.70 -12.68 -0.73
N SER A 429 -4.85 -12.28 -0.21
CA SER A 429 -6.13 -12.37 -0.90
C SER A 429 -6.51 -11.01 -1.49
N GLU A 430 -6.36 -10.85 -2.79
CA GLU A 430 -6.88 -9.69 -3.51
C GLU A 430 -8.28 -9.98 -4.04
N ILE A 431 -9.21 -9.08 -3.73
CA ILE A 431 -10.60 -9.14 -4.16
C ILE A 431 -10.89 -7.93 -5.02
N TYR A 432 -11.26 -8.17 -6.27
CA TYR A 432 -11.76 -7.14 -7.16
C TYR A 432 -13.29 -7.23 -7.23
N VAL A 433 -13.95 -6.16 -6.78
CA VAL A 433 -15.42 -6.09 -6.72
C VAL A 433 -15.86 -5.03 -7.71
N GLU A 434 -16.41 -5.46 -8.84
CA GLU A 434 -17.09 -4.57 -9.79
C GLU A 434 -18.57 -4.52 -9.44
N VAL A 435 -19.04 -3.35 -9.05
CA VAL A 435 -20.44 -3.08 -8.73
C VAL A 435 -20.89 -1.78 -9.40
N PRO A 436 -22.17 -1.66 -9.77
CA PRO A 436 -22.70 -0.39 -10.24
C PRO A 436 -22.53 0.72 -9.20
N ASN A 437 -22.26 1.94 -9.66
CA ASN A 437 -22.10 3.09 -8.79
C ASN A 437 -23.30 3.32 -7.86
N ALA A 438 -24.50 2.98 -8.33
CA ALA A 438 -25.74 3.09 -7.56
C ALA A 438 -25.71 2.35 -6.22
N ILE A 439 -25.07 1.17 -6.17
CA ILE A 439 -25.01 0.36 -4.93
C ILE A 439 -23.65 0.39 -4.25
N ARG A 440 -22.63 0.97 -4.88
CA ARG A 440 -21.24 0.89 -4.42
C ARG A 440 -21.07 1.35 -2.97
N LYS A 441 -21.62 2.51 -2.62
CA LYS A 441 -21.54 3.05 -1.25
C LYS A 441 -22.17 2.09 -0.24
N ALA A 442 -23.40 1.61 -0.53
CA ALA A 442 -24.10 0.66 0.34
C ALA A 442 -23.35 -0.68 0.46
N ALA A 443 -22.72 -1.17 -0.61
CA ALA A 443 -21.92 -2.40 -0.59
C ALA A 443 -20.66 -2.27 0.30
N ILE A 444 -20.02 -1.10 0.31
CA ILE A 444 -18.88 -0.83 1.19
C ILE A 444 -19.32 -0.73 2.65
N GLU A 445 -20.44 -0.05 2.92
CA GLU A 445 -21.01 0.08 4.27
C GLU A 445 -21.45 -1.29 4.81
N GLU A 446 -22.10 -2.10 3.97
CA GLU A 446 -22.49 -3.48 4.32
C GLU A 446 -21.26 -4.35 4.62
N LEU A 447 -20.22 -4.27 3.77
CA LEU A 447 -18.99 -4.99 4.02
C LEU A 447 -18.35 -4.59 5.34
N SER A 448 -18.30 -3.28 5.64
CA SER A 448 -17.76 -2.77 6.90
C SER A 448 -18.54 -3.31 8.11
N THR A 449 -19.88 -3.31 8.02
CA THR A 449 -20.77 -3.85 9.06
C THR A 449 -20.55 -5.35 9.27
N TYR A 450 -20.56 -6.12 8.18
CA TYR A 450 -20.32 -7.57 8.22
C TYR A 450 -18.98 -7.94 8.82
N LEU A 451 -17.93 -7.21 8.44
CA LEU A 451 -16.58 -7.43 8.98
C LEU A 451 -16.56 -7.16 10.49
N LYS A 452 -17.13 -6.04 10.94
CA LYS A 452 -17.20 -5.68 12.36
C LYS A 452 -17.97 -6.71 13.19
N GLU A 453 -19.11 -7.20 12.70
CA GLU A 453 -19.89 -8.26 13.36
C GLU A 453 -19.13 -9.59 13.48
N ASN A 454 -18.09 -9.80 12.66
CA ASN A 454 -17.26 -11.00 12.67
C ASN A 454 -15.84 -10.73 13.21
N GLY A 455 -15.63 -9.69 14.03
CA GLY A 455 -14.36 -9.40 14.70
C GLY A 455 -13.25 -8.92 13.72
N ASN A 456 -13.64 -8.19 12.69
CA ASN A 456 -12.73 -7.62 11.71
C ASN A 456 -13.06 -6.15 11.43
N ILE A 457 -12.11 -5.42 10.84
CA ILE A 457 -12.29 -4.05 10.38
C ILE A 457 -12.00 -3.92 8.89
N LEU A 458 -12.56 -2.88 8.28
CA LEU A 458 -12.28 -2.46 6.93
C LEU A 458 -11.59 -1.10 6.99
N LEU A 459 -10.31 -1.06 6.60
CA LEU A 459 -9.50 0.14 6.62
C LEU A 459 -9.25 0.66 5.20
N HIS A 460 -9.26 1.97 5.03
CA HIS A 460 -8.77 2.61 3.81
C HIS A 460 -7.26 2.43 3.70
N LEU A 461 -6.78 2.23 2.48
CA LEU A 461 -5.37 2.12 2.19
C LEU A 461 -4.83 3.40 1.59
N SER A 462 -3.62 3.77 2.01
CA SER A 462 -2.77 4.68 1.29
C SER A 462 -1.84 3.90 0.36
N CYS A 463 -1.50 4.51 -0.76
CA CYS A 463 -0.53 4.00 -1.70
C CYS A 463 0.47 5.11 -1.99
N THR A 464 1.73 4.76 -2.12
CA THR A 464 2.74 5.72 -2.54
C THR A 464 3.08 5.51 -4.01
N HIS A 465 3.21 6.60 -4.75
CA HIS A 465 3.67 6.55 -6.13
C HIS A 465 5.04 7.21 -6.24
N GLN A 466 5.95 6.57 -6.98
CA GLN A 466 7.13 7.23 -7.48
C GLN A 466 6.70 8.12 -8.64
N ASN A 467 6.87 9.42 -8.48
CA ASN A 467 6.64 10.33 -9.58
C ASN A 467 7.78 10.23 -10.60
N PRO A 468 7.49 10.03 -11.89
CA PRO A 468 8.52 10.17 -12.91
C PRO A 468 9.04 11.61 -12.92
N PRO A 469 10.28 11.87 -13.40
CA PRO A 469 10.82 13.22 -13.50
C PRO A 469 9.85 14.14 -14.24
N LEU A 470 9.35 15.16 -13.56
CA LEU A 470 8.47 16.16 -14.14
C LEU A 470 9.26 17.13 -15.04
N GLY A 471 8.57 17.81 -15.93
CA GLY A 471 9.20 18.84 -16.77
C GLY A 471 9.87 19.95 -15.95
N ARG A 472 9.34 20.25 -14.74
CA ARG A 472 9.95 21.20 -13.80
C ARG A 472 11.31 20.71 -13.27
N ASP A 473 11.45 19.41 -12.98
CA ASP A 473 12.68 18.85 -12.40
C ASP A 473 13.81 18.87 -13.45
N ARG A 474 13.48 18.55 -14.70
CA ARG A 474 14.42 18.67 -15.83
C ARG A 474 14.84 20.11 -16.07
N ARG A 475 13.92 21.09 -15.94
CA ARG A 475 14.26 22.51 -16.06
C ARG A 475 15.19 22.96 -14.94
N ARG A 476 14.91 22.60 -13.68
CA ARG A 476 15.77 22.91 -12.54
C ARG A 476 17.17 22.32 -12.68
N LEU A 477 17.27 21.10 -13.21
CA LEU A 477 18.58 20.51 -13.47
C LEU A 477 19.33 21.29 -14.57
N ALA A 478 18.65 21.71 -15.62
CA ALA A 478 19.24 22.55 -16.66
C ALA A 478 19.68 23.94 -16.13
N GLU A 479 18.89 24.57 -15.26
CA GLU A 479 19.25 25.82 -14.57
C GLU A 479 20.50 25.64 -13.68
N TYR A 480 20.62 24.50 -13.01
CA TYR A 480 21.81 24.16 -12.26
C TYR A 480 23.04 23.99 -13.16
N GLU A 481 22.90 23.28 -14.30
CA GLU A 481 23.98 23.10 -15.29
C GLU A 481 24.46 24.45 -15.85
N GLU A 482 23.55 25.37 -16.10
CA GLU A 482 23.88 26.74 -16.55
C GLU A 482 24.70 27.49 -15.47
N LYS A 483 24.27 27.43 -14.20
CA LYS A 483 25.01 28.03 -13.07
C LYS A 483 26.39 27.42 -12.87
N ARG A 484 26.51 26.11 -13.09
CA ARG A 484 27.76 25.36 -13.01
C ARG A 484 28.69 25.66 -14.20
N GLY A 485 28.18 26.09 -15.35
CA GLY A 485 28.92 26.36 -16.59
C GLY A 485 29.35 25.11 -17.34
N LYS A 486 28.86 23.92 -16.97
CA LYS A 486 29.17 22.64 -17.62
C LYS A 486 27.95 21.72 -17.58
N PRO A 487 27.50 21.17 -18.73
CA PRO A 487 26.39 20.22 -18.76
C PRO A 487 26.82 18.85 -18.23
N PHE A 488 25.87 18.09 -17.70
CA PHE A 488 26.00 16.65 -17.44
C PHE A 488 25.81 15.86 -18.74
N SER A 489 26.39 14.66 -18.81
CA SER A 489 26.00 13.69 -19.83
C SER A 489 24.56 13.26 -19.69
N GLU A 490 23.95 12.69 -20.74
CA GLU A 490 22.59 12.17 -20.67
C GLU A 490 22.44 11.05 -19.61
N GLU A 491 23.48 10.23 -19.44
CA GLU A 491 23.50 9.17 -18.43
C GLU A 491 23.54 9.73 -17.01
N GLU A 492 24.39 10.74 -16.76
CA GLU A 492 24.46 11.44 -15.46
C GLU A 492 23.15 12.15 -15.15
N ARG A 493 22.55 12.88 -16.11
CA ARG A 493 21.22 13.50 -15.95
C ARG A 493 20.15 12.48 -15.57
N ALA A 494 20.13 11.35 -16.29
CA ALA A 494 19.17 10.28 -16.01
C ALA A 494 19.37 9.70 -14.61
N ALA A 495 20.62 9.48 -14.19
CA ALA A 495 20.98 8.98 -12.86
C ALA A 495 20.56 9.97 -11.74
N ILE A 496 20.91 11.26 -11.89
CA ILE A 496 20.53 12.32 -10.94
C ILE A 496 19.02 12.41 -10.81
N LEU A 497 18.30 12.51 -11.93
CA LEU A 497 16.83 12.61 -11.93
C LEU A 497 16.18 11.34 -11.38
N LYS A 498 16.69 10.16 -11.70
CA LYS A 498 16.20 8.89 -11.14
C LYS A 498 16.39 8.84 -9.63
N LYS A 499 17.51 9.28 -9.11
CA LYS A 499 17.81 9.32 -7.68
C LYS A 499 16.94 10.37 -6.96
N TYR A 500 16.82 11.57 -7.53
CA TYR A 500 15.97 12.63 -7.02
C TYR A 500 14.48 12.27 -7.01
N CYS A 501 13.98 11.58 -8.04
CA CYS A 501 12.56 11.22 -8.19
C CYS A 501 12.16 9.92 -7.49
N ARG A 502 13.03 9.33 -6.66
CA ARG A 502 12.66 8.20 -5.78
C ARG A 502 11.66 8.58 -4.68
N ARG A 503 11.34 9.87 -4.56
CA ARG A 503 10.29 10.37 -3.66
C ARG A 503 8.99 9.63 -3.87
N ARG A 504 8.34 9.26 -2.77
CA ARG A 504 7.00 8.69 -2.78
C ARG A 504 5.99 9.74 -2.29
N GLU A 505 5.00 10.04 -3.12
CA GLU A 505 3.84 10.84 -2.71
C GLU A 505 2.71 9.92 -2.27
N VAL A 506 2.05 10.28 -1.17
CA VAL A 506 0.90 9.52 -0.67
C VAL A 506 -0.33 9.85 -1.50
N GLN A 507 -0.95 8.81 -2.05
CA GLN A 507 -2.28 8.91 -2.64
C GLN A 507 -3.24 8.01 -1.87
N TYR A 508 -4.34 8.55 -1.41
CA TYR A 508 -5.40 7.76 -0.78
C TYR A 508 -6.37 7.28 -1.85
N TYR A 509 -6.41 5.97 -2.10
CA TYR A 509 -7.37 5.40 -3.02
C TYR A 509 -8.72 5.18 -2.33
N GLN A 510 -9.74 5.89 -2.79
CA GLN A 510 -11.12 5.72 -2.28
C GLN A 510 -11.74 4.35 -2.58
N THR A 511 -11.07 3.55 -3.39
CA THR A 511 -11.57 2.27 -3.90
C THR A 511 -10.83 1.05 -3.38
N LEU A 512 -9.77 1.28 -2.64
CA LEU A 512 -8.94 0.21 -2.08
C LEU A 512 -9.09 0.20 -0.57
N PHE A 513 -9.40 -0.98 -0.04
CA PHE A 513 -9.56 -1.24 1.39
C PHE A 513 -8.74 -2.46 1.78
N CYS A 514 -8.39 -2.57 3.05
CA CYS A 514 -7.85 -3.78 3.63
C CYS A 514 -8.82 -4.31 4.67
N ALA A 515 -9.17 -5.60 4.57
CA ALA A 515 -9.92 -6.31 5.60
C ALA A 515 -8.93 -7.04 6.52
N MET A 516 -8.99 -6.77 7.82
CA MET A 516 -8.08 -7.34 8.81
C MET A 516 -8.77 -7.51 10.16
N ARG A 517 -8.13 -8.19 11.11
CA ARG A 517 -8.68 -8.38 12.47
C ARG A 517 -8.98 -7.04 13.14
N ASP A 518 -10.00 -7.01 13.98
CA ASP A 518 -10.37 -5.86 14.80
C ASP A 518 -9.42 -5.78 16.01
N GLU A 519 -8.26 -5.19 15.78
CA GLU A 519 -7.21 -4.95 16.76
C GLU A 519 -7.24 -3.48 17.20
N PRO A 520 -6.55 -3.11 18.30
CA PRO A 520 -6.37 -1.71 18.64
C PRO A 520 -5.88 -0.87 17.46
N LEU A 521 -6.41 0.33 17.33
CA LEU A 521 -6.32 1.14 16.12
C LEU A 521 -4.88 1.34 15.62
N TYR A 522 -3.93 1.51 16.54
CA TYR A 522 -2.52 1.77 16.23
C TYR A 522 -1.67 0.53 16.00
N THR A 523 -2.22 -0.68 16.10
CA THR A 523 -1.50 -1.93 15.81
C THR A 523 -0.98 -1.98 14.37
N PHE A 524 -1.69 -1.32 13.45
CA PHE A 524 -1.39 -1.33 12.03
C PHE A 524 -0.71 -0.04 11.53
N GLY A 525 -0.27 0.81 12.42
CA GLY A 525 0.39 2.07 12.06
C GLY A 525 -0.40 3.32 12.39
N PRO A 526 0.11 4.50 12.01
CA PRO A 526 -0.60 5.75 12.18
C PRO A 526 -1.90 5.73 11.39
N VAL A 527 -2.93 6.36 11.95
CA VAL A 527 -4.25 6.46 11.31
C VAL A 527 -4.62 7.92 11.07
N THR A 528 -5.39 8.15 10.04
CA THR A 528 -5.97 9.45 9.70
C THR A 528 -7.40 9.27 9.22
N THR A 529 -8.13 10.38 9.13
CA THR A 529 -9.50 10.35 8.61
C THR A 529 -9.52 10.91 7.19
N VAL A 530 -9.90 10.08 6.23
CA VAL A 530 -10.09 10.45 4.83
C VAL A 530 -11.56 10.30 4.46
N ASN A 531 -12.22 11.40 4.10
CA ASN A 531 -13.65 11.39 3.74
C ASN A 531 -14.55 10.72 4.81
N GLY A 532 -14.25 10.96 6.10
CA GLY A 532 -15.01 10.40 7.23
C GLY A 532 -14.75 8.91 7.51
N ARG A 533 -13.67 8.33 6.96
CA ARG A 533 -13.28 6.93 7.17
C ARG A 533 -11.85 6.83 7.68
N THR A 534 -11.60 5.86 8.52
CA THR A 534 -10.27 5.57 9.04
C THR A 534 -9.37 5.03 7.93
N ALA A 535 -8.22 5.68 7.73
CA ALA A 535 -7.19 5.29 6.79
C ALA A 535 -5.88 5.02 7.54
N VAL A 536 -5.11 4.03 7.10
CA VAL A 536 -3.80 3.71 7.67
C VAL A 536 -2.70 4.40 6.88
N GLY A 537 -1.72 4.95 7.58
CA GLY A 537 -0.65 5.77 7.00
C GLY A 537 0.47 5.00 6.31
N PHE A 538 0.45 3.66 6.34
CA PHE A 538 1.45 2.83 5.64
C PHE A 538 1.09 2.57 4.18
N ASP A 539 2.10 2.31 3.36
CA ASP A 539 1.92 1.83 1.99
C ASP A 539 1.62 0.33 1.98
N PHE A 540 0.36 -0.01 1.74
CA PHE A 540 -0.09 -1.39 1.65
C PHE A 540 0.10 -2.03 0.27
N SER A 541 0.56 -1.29 -0.73
CA SER A 541 0.84 -1.87 -2.05
C SER A 541 1.99 -2.88 -2.01
N GLU A 542 2.90 -2.73 -1.05
CA GLU A 542 4.04 -3.62 -0.84
C GLU A 542 3.74 -4.84 0.05
N TRP A 543 2.49 -5.02 0.49
CA TRP A 543 2.11 -6.06 1.43
C TRP A 543 1.42 -7.20 0.69
N ASP A 544 2.17 -8.24 0.40
CA ASP A 544 1.67 -9.41 -0.34
C ASP A 544 0.68 -10.24 0.48
N GLU A 545 0.73 -10.15 1.81
CA GLU A 545 -0.06 -10.99 2.72
C GLU A 545 -1.39 -10.35 3.18
N ALA A 546 -1.61 -9.06 2.91
CA ALA A 546 -2.84 -8.38 3.32
C ALA A 546 -4.04 -8.71 2.41
N SER A 547 -5.23 -8.84 3.00
CA SER A 547 -6.48 -8.99 2.24
C SER A 547 -6.95 -7.65 1.68
N LYS A 548 -6.63 -7.38 0.42
CA LYS A 548 -6.97 -6.14 -0.28
C LYS A 548 -8.29 -6.26 -1.03
N VAL A 549 -9.19 -5.30 -0.83
CA VAL A 549 -10.51 -5.25 -1.49
C VAL A 549 -10.59 -4.04 -2.40
N TYR A 550 -10.64 -4.27 -3.72
CA TYR A 550 -10.72 -3.22 -4.73
C TYR A 550 -12.16 -3.05 -5.19
N PHE A 551 -12.81 -1.94 -4.86
CA PHE A 551 -14.11 -1.58 -5.42
C PHE A 551 -13.92 -0.80 -6.73
N LEU A 552 -14.03 -1.52 -7.84
CA LEU A 552 -13.82 -0.96 -9.18
C LEU A 552 -15.12 -0.38 -9.75
N THR A 553 -14.97 0.69 -10.52
CA THR A 553 -16.06 1.24 -11.35
C THR A 553 -15.97 0.64 -12.74
N ASN A 554 -17.11 0.20 -13.25
CA ASN A 554 -17.25 -0.29 -14.62
C ASN A 554 -18.39 0.46 -15.31
N PRO A 555 -18.09 1.42 -16.20
CA PRO A 555 -19.12 2.20 -16.90
C PRO A 555 -20.11 1.35 -17.70
N ASP A 556 -19.65 0.23 -18.27
CA ASP A 556 -20.51 -0.70 -18.99
C ASP A 556 -21.51 -1.36 -18.04
N LEU A 557 -21.07 -1.73 -16.84
CA LEU A 557 -21.92 -2.31 -15.80
C LEU A 557 -22.93 -1.29 -15.27
N ASP A 558 -22.51 -0.04 -15.05
CA ASP A 558 -23.40 1.06 -14.64
C ASP A 558 -24.52 1.27 -15.67
N ARG A 559 -24.16 1.27 -16.94
CA ARG A 559 -25.12 1.46 -18.02
C ARG A 559 -26.07 0.28 -18.17
N LEU A 560 -25.58 -0.94 -18.09
CA LEU A 560 -26.40 -2.15 -18.07
C LEU A 560 -27.38 -2.16 -16.89
N ASP A 561 -26.95 -1.76 -15.72
CA ASP A 561 -27.79 -1.69 -14.53
C ASP A 561 -28.92 -0.66 -14.69
N ALA A 562 -28.59 0.52 -15.20
CA ALA A 562 -29.56 1.58 -15.49
C ALA A 562 -30.59 1.14 -16.53
N LEU A 563 -30.15 0.50 -17.62
CA LEU A 563 -31.02 -0.02 -18.68
C LEU A 563 -31.96 -1.11 -18.17
N ARG A 564 -31.43 -2.08 -17.43
CA ARG A 564 -32.21 -3.16 -16.80
C ARG A 564 -33.29 -2.62 -15.85
N SER A 565 -32.91 -1.67 -15.01
CA SER A 565 -33.84 -1.03 -14.05
C SER A 565 -34.97 -0.28 -14.77
N LYS A 566 -34.66 0.37 -15.89
CA LYS A 566 -35.62 1.17 -16.67
C LYS A 566 -36.56 0.32 -17.51
N ILE A 567 -36.04 -0.73 -18.15
CA ILE A 567 -36.79 -1.55 -19.14
C ILE A 567 -37.45 -2.76 -18.46
N GLY A 568 -36.92 -3.23 -17.33
CA GLY A 568 -37.42 -4.41 -16.60
C GLY A 568 -37.06 -5.75 -17.26
N ILE A 569 -36.18 -5.76 -18.28
CA ILE A 569 -35.76 -6.99 -18.97
C ILE A 569 -34.60 -7.63 -18.22
N ARG A 570 -34.70 -8.96 -18.04
CA ARG A 570 -33.60 -9.77 -17.55
C ARG A 570 -32.62 -10.07 -18.67
N THR A 571 -31.34 -9.74 -18.48
CA THR A 571 -30.30 -9.95 -19.49
C THR A 571 -30.09 -11.41 -19.88
N GLU A 572 -30.53 -12.37 -19.07
CA GLU A 572 -30.51 -13.80 -19.37
C GLU A 572 -31.51 -14.20 -20.47
N LYS A 573 -32.43 -13.31 -20.87
CA LYS A 573 -33.38 -13.53 -21.95
C LYS A 573 -32.94 -12.97 -23.31
N ILE A 574 -31.79 -12.31 -23.37
CA ILE A 574 -31.22 -11.78 -24.61
C ILE A 574 -30.69 -12.95 -25.43
N SER A 575 -31.14 -13.06 -26.69
CA SER A 575 -30.62 -14.04 -27.62
C SER A 575 -29.19 -13.71 -28.04
N PHE A 576 -28.34 -14.72 -28.15
CA PHE A 576 -26.97 -14.56 -28.64
C PHE A 576 -26.82 -14.70 -30.16
N ASP A 577 -27.92 -15.00 -30.86
CA ASP A 577 -27.95 -15.25 -32.32
C ASP A 577 -28.49 -14.05 -33.11
N ASP A 578 -28.39 -12.85 -32.54
CA ASP A 578 -28.88 -11.64 -33.20
C ASP A 578 -27.80 -11.09 -34.15
N HIS A 579 -28.01 -11.33 -35.44
CA HIS A 579 -27.07 -10.93 -36.49
C HIS A 579 -26.94 -9.40 -36.64
N GLU A 580 -27.99 -8.64 -36.34
CA GLU A 580 -27.93 -7.18 -36.39
C GLU A 580 -26.97 -6.65 -35.31
N VAL A 581 -27.05 -7.23 -34.10
CA VAL A 581 -26.12 -6.91 -33.01
C VAL A 581 -24.68 -7.27 -33.35
N LEU A 582 -24.45 -8.45 -33.91
CA LEU A 582 -23.12 -8.92 -34.31
C LEU A 582 -22.51 -8.05 -35.41
N SER A 583 -23.31 -7.63 -36.38
CA SER A 583 -22.88 -6.73 -37.47
C SER A 583 -22.50 -5.35 -36.94
N ALA A 584 -23.33 -4.77 -36.08
CA ALA A 584 -23.05 -3.48 -35.46
C ALA A 584 -21.80 -3.49 -34.53
N LEU A 585 -21.56 -4.60 -33.84
CA LEU A 585 -20.34 -4.78 -33.03
C LEU A 585 -19.07 -4.85 -33.90
N ALA A 586 -19.16 -5.40 -35.09
CA ALA A 586 -18.05 -5.44 -36.04
C ALA A 586 -17.69 -4.06 -36.57
N GLU A 587 -18.71 -3.22 -36.83
CA GLU A 587 -18.53 -1.82 -37.25
C GLU A 587 -17.91 -0.95 -36.15
N ASP A 588 -18.32 -1.17 -34.90
CA ASP A 588 -17.83 -0.41 -33.73
C ASP A 588 -16.45 -0.88 -33.22
N PHE A 589 -15.88 -1.94 -33.79
CA PHE A 589 -14.58 -2.42 -33.36
C PHE A 589 -13.50 -1.37 -33.64
N PRO A 590 -12.49 -1.18 -32.73
CA PRO A 590 -11.45 -0.14 -32.88
C PRO A 590 -10.72 -0.11 -34.22
N ASN A 591 -10.63 -1.29 -34.86
CA ASN A 591 -10.28 -1.42 -36.27
C ASN A 591 -11.43 -2.19 -36.93
N PRO A 592 -12.33 -1.54 -37.71
CA PRO A 592 -13.49 -2.19 -38.28
C PRO A 592 -13.13 -3.51 -38.95
N LEU A 593 -13.95 -4.53 -38.68
CA LEU A 593 -13.70 -5.87 -39.17
C LEU A 593 -14.18 -5.97 -40.61
N GLU A 594 -13.45 -6.70 -41.48
CA GLU A 594 -13.82 -6.90 -42.87
C GLU A 594 -15.12 -7.70 -43.02
N ALA A 595 -15.45 -8.55 -42.04
CA ALA A 595 -16.68 -9.32 -41.98
C ALA A 595 -17.25 -9.37 -40.57
N ALA A 596 -18.57 -9.31 -40.44
CA ALA A 596 -19.27 -9.48 -39.18
C ALA A 596 -19.09 -10.92 -38.64
N PRO A 597 -18.94 -11.12 -37.31
CA PRO A 597 -18.93 -12.46 -36.75
C PRO A 597 -20.28 -13.15 -36.94
N SER A 598 -20.24 -14.44 -37.25
CA SER A 598 -21.45 -15.25 -37.52
C SER A 598 -22.09 -15.78 -36.24
N SER A 599 -21.40 -15.68 -35.11
CA SER A 599 -21.84 -16.18 -33.82
C SER A 599 -21.22 -15.40 -32.66
N PHE A 600 -21.83 -15.51 -31.47
CA PHE A 600 -21.25 -14.92 -30.23
C PHE A 600 -19.87 -15.51 -29.92
N ARG A 601 -19.60 -16.77 -30.22
CA ARG A 601 -18.28 -17.39 -30.04
C ARG A 601 -17.23 -16.70 -30.90
N GLU A 602 -17.51 -16.45 -32.15
CA GLU A 602 -16.63 -15.74 -33.08
C GLU A 602 -16.39 -14.29 -32.59
N TRP A 603 -17.45 -13.62 -32.15
CA TRP A 603 -17.32 -12.31 -31.48
C TRP A 603 -16.39 -12.36 -30.29
N MET A 604 -16.53 -13.33 -29.39
CA MET A 604 -15.66 -13.48 -28.24
C MET A 604 -14.18 -13.69 -28.64
N GLU A 605 -13.91 -14.51 -29.67
CA GLU A 605 -12.55 -14.72 -30.19
C GLU A 605 -11.95 -13.42 -30.75
N LEU A 606 -12.77 -12.63 -31.44
CA LEU A 606 -12.37 -11.30 -31.93
C LEU A 606 -12.06 -10.33 -30.80
N CYS A 607 -12.79 -10.40 -29.71
CA CYS A 607 -12.53 -9.59 -28.51
C CYS A 607 -11.10 -9.78 -27.92
N LYS A 608 -10.40 -10.87 -28.21
CA LYS A 608 -8.98 -11.03 -27.83
C LYS A 608 -8.08 -9.91 -28.40
N ARG A 609 -8.44 -9.36 -29.54
CA ARG A 609 -7.73 -8.26 -30.21
C ARG A 609 -8.16 -6.87 -29.71
N HIS A 610 -9.18 -6.80 -28.87
CA HIS A 610 -9.68 -5.52 -28.38
C HIS A 610 -8.70 -4.91 -27.37
N PRO A 611 -8.31 -3.62 -27.48
CA PRO A 611 -7.33 -3.00 -26.58
C PRO A 611 -7.68 -3.13 -25.09
N GLN A 612 -8.97 -3.03 -24.74
CA GLN A 612 -9.43 -3.19 -23.36
C GLN A 612 -9.34 -4.62 -22.83
N ALA A 613 -9.22 -5.62 -23.70
CA ALA A 613 -9.11 -7.02 -23.32
C ALA A 613 -7.65 -7.54 -23.33
N ALA A 614 -6.69 -6.72 -23.72
CA ALA A 614 -5.30 -7.13 -23.93
C ALA A 614 -4.68 -7.80 -22.69
N SER A 615 -4.98 -7.29 -21.48
CA SER A 615 -4.42 -7.81 -20.22
C SER A 615 -5.02 -9.14 -19.74
N PHE A 616 -6.13 -9.59 -20.35
CA PHE A 616 -6.84 -10.82 -19.97
C PHE A 616 -7.32 -11.64 -21.19
N SER A 617 -6.74 -11.43 -22.36
CA SER A 617 -7.12 -12.11 -23.60
C SER A 617 -7.04 -13.64 -23.52
N GLU A 618 -6.15 -14.19 -22.69
CA GLU A 618 -6.00 -15.62 -22.43
C GLU A 618 -6.91 -16.15 -21.31
N ASP A 619 -7.54 -15.27 -20.52
CA ASP A 619 -8.51 -15.66 -19.50
C ASP A 619 -9.90 -15.82 -20.11
N ARG A 620 -10.25 -17.06 -20.46
CA ARG A 620 -11.52 -17.38 -21.13
C ARG A 620 -12.75 -16.86 -20.39
N GLY A 621 -12.74 -16.85 -19.06
CA GLY A 621 -13.87 -16.39 -18.27
C GLY A 621 -14.01 -14.87 -18.24
N ARG A 622 -12.89 -14.15 -18.13
CA ARG A 622 -12.88 -12.68 -18.21
C ARG A 622 -13.23 -12.21 -19.61
N LEU A 623 -12.67 -12.86 -20.62
CA LEU A 623 -12.97 -12.58 -22.02
C LEU A 623 -14.45 -12.80 -22.34
N TYR A 624 -15.02 -13.92 -21.88
CA TYR A 624 -16.45 -14.19 -22.04
C TYR A 624 -17.32 -13.09 -21.42
N ARG A 625 -17.02 -12.67 -20.19
CA ARG A 625 -17.76 -11.59 -19.53
C ARG A 625 -17.64 -10.26 -20.28
N PHE A 626 -16.44 -9.91 -20.74
CA PHE A 626 -16.22 -8.72 -21.54
C PHE A 626 -17.03 -8.74 -22.82
N ALA A 627 -16.94 -9.82 -23.60
CA ALA A 627 -17.70 -10.00 -24.83
C ALA A 627 -19.21 -9.95 -24.59
N LEU A 628 -19.68 -10.57 -23.50
CA LEU A 628 -21.09 -10.56 -23.10
C LEU A 628 -21.59 -9.15 -22.74
N GLN A 629 -20.83 -8.39 -21.97
CA GLN A 629 -21.21 -7.02 -21.63
C GLN A 629 -21.32 -6.13 -22.87
N LYS A 630 -20.34 -6.20 -23.77
CA LYS A 630 -20.38 -5.44 -25.04
C LYS A 630 -21.55 -5.84 -25.91
N TYR A 631 -21.84 -7.14 -26.00
CA TYR A 631 -22.98 -7.67 -26.76
C TYR A 631 -24.33 -7.17 -26.19
N GLN A 632 -24.51 -7.28 -24.88
CA GLN A 632 -25.72 -6.83 -24.20
C GLN A 632 -25.95 -5.33 -24.33
N LEU A 633 -24.90 -4.52 -24.22
CA LEU A 633 -24.98 -3.08 -24.41
C LEU A 633 -25.43 -2.74 -25.84
N LYS A 634 -24.82 -3.38 -26.85
CA LYS A 634 -25.19 -3.16 -28.25
C LYS A 634 -26.62 -3.62 -28.54
N TRP A 635 -27.05 -4.75 -27.94
CA TRP A 635 -28.42 -5.22 -28.04
C TRP A 635 -29.43 -4.20 -27.50
N PHE A 636 -29.17 -3.59 -26.34
CA PHE A 636 -30.01 -2.54 -25.77
C PHE A 636 -29.99 -1.26 -26.62
N GLU A 637 -28.87 -0.92 -27.21
CA GLU A 637 -28.74 0.23 -28.12
C GLU A 637 -29.65 0.11 -29.31
N LEU A 638 -29.67 -1.06 -29.97
CA LEU A 638 -30.45 -1.31 -31.15
C LEU A 638 -31.96 -1.52 -30.88
N HIS A 639 -32.29 -2.27 -29.84
CA HIS A 639 -33.68 -2.64 -29.55
C HIS A 639 -34.42 -1.64 -28.65
N TYR A 640 -33.71 -0.79 -27.92
CA TYR A 640 -34.27 0.21 -27.00
C TYR A 640 -33.55 1.56 -27.10
N PRO A 641 -33.53 2.19 -28.28
CA PRO A 641 -32.71 3.40 -28.50
C PRO A 641 -33.11 4.59 -27.63
N GLU A 642 -34.38 4.75 -27.26
CA GLU A 642 -34.81 5.81 -26.35
C GLU A 642 -34.29 5.61 -24.93
N ALA A 643 -34.34 4.37 -24.43
CA ALA A 643 -33.77 4.05 -23.10
C ALA A 643 -32.26 4.18 -23.11
N TRP A 644 -31.61 3.74 -24.19
CA TRP A 644 -30.18 3.89 -24.41
C TRP A 644 -29.73 5.34 -24.39
N ALA A 645 -30.40 6.22 -25.15
CA ALA A 645 -30.08 7.65 -25.18
C ALA A 645 -30.21 8.32 -23.82
N SER A 646 -31.22 7.89 -23.02
CA SER A 646 -31.47 8.45 -21.69
C SER A 646 -30.52 7.98 -20.59
N THR A 647 -29.74 6.91 -20.84
CA THR A 647 -28.74 6.36 -19.91
C THR A 647 -27.31 6.74 -20.30
N ALA A 648 -27.13 7.61 -21.34
CA ALA A 648 -25.82 8.15 -21.67
C ALA A 648 -25.24 8.88 -20.45
N ALA A 649 -24.03 8.53 -20.06
CA ALA A 649 -23.32 9.27 -19.01
C ALA A 649 -23.17 10.72 -19.45
N PRO A 650 -23.38 11.71 -18.56
CA PRO A 650 -23.05 13.10 -18.88
C PRO A 650 -21.57 13.14 -19.30
N GLU A 651 -21.30 13.74 -20.47
CA GLU A 651 -19.94 13.92 -20.96
C GLU A 651 -19.08 14.45 -19.81
N ARG A 652 -18.02 13.72 -19.47
CA ARG A 652 -17.03 14.22 -18.53
C ARG A 652 -16.51 15.55 -19.08
N ARG A 653 -16.94 16.68 -18.51
CA ARG A 653 -16.25 17.93 -18.73
C ARG A 653 -14.77 17.66 -18.46
N LYS A 654 -13.96 17.77 -19.50
CA LYS A 654 -12.50 17.83 -19.39
C LYS A 654 -12.18 19.10 -18.60
N ASN A 655 -12.16 19.00 -17.28
CA ASN A 655 -11.52 20.01 -16.48
C ASN A 655 -10.02 19.68 -16.51
N GLY A 656 -9.26 20.64 -17.05
CA GLY A 656 -7.86 20.61 -17.31
C GLY A 656 -6.98 20.52 -16.04
#